data_1569dc96f600ff820480b822a5aa9852
#
_entry.id   1569dc96f600ff820480b822a5aa9852
#
_cell.length_a   1.000
_cell.length_b   1.000
_cell.length_c   1.000
_cell.angle_alpha   90.00
_cell.angle_beta   90.00
_cell.angle_gamma   90.00
#
_symmetry.space_group_name_H-M   'P 1'
#
loop_
_entity.id
_entity.type
_entity.pdbx_description
1 polymer ?
#
loop_
_entity_poly.entity_id
_entity_poly.type
_entity_poly.pdbx_seq_one_letter_code
_entity_poly.pdbx_strand_id
1 'polypeptide(L)'
;MYRMFTREEALALWSRLVAGWAHSLDESGARTLMDGAPNYADAGGSYEGVTRMLWGLGGWLSQPGRSAVVRWRGESFDTAALLRRALVAGTDPQSPGYWGSAPARGAYDQRTVESGQVAFATWQTRERIWNAMSDGERANLVAWLDRFGQWPPQWRNNWALFWALNHASRKALGAPYDQELIDSVLEYLDGVYCGDGWYDDGPRRGVRHFDDYNAWVFATHVLSWAQCDGDSRPDRRDELLDRVRQYMRHVPYFFAANGAYAEYGRSLSYKFARLGAPLWAYKLQAWPHSTGMLRRLVGRHLRWYVDRGAVRADGTLSQALTAEGSLEIREPYIATGSTYWAMLAFGALWSLPDDDPFWTAEEEPLPAEQGDFIRVFPQPGWVVVGTQATGAVQRFNAGSQHYPAKYGKFVYATAAPFNVGLADGRPSPDAMLCLTDGQDLGHRSETLASVVGEPGWLRMRYQQKVGGGVHTVDTTIATRGEVHLRAHRVTLDATAQGPVAVVEGAAPLGYVSGDHPAIDGDALAGWEMASAGGQAVAIARLAGYDGQRRAAAWKGRDDLNSVFGHYVLPALTVDRLQPVHELVCLVHIGGSGVDPSTLAGQVADASWQEDGSFRLTWSDGSSVDVPPLPEEQAER
;
A
#
# COMPACT_ATOMS: atom_id res chain seq x y z
N MET A 1 11.74 -21.12 -14.39
CA MET A 1 12.83 -20.68 -13.47
C MET A 1 12.94 -19.17 -13.58
N TYR A 2 12.76 -18.41 -12.48
CA TYR A 2 12.89 -16.95 -12.51
C TYR A 2 14.35 -16.56 -12.76
N ARG A 3 14.56 -15.58 -13.69
CA ARG A 3 15.89 -15.03 -13.96
C ARG A 3 16.33 -14.16 -12.78
N MET A 4 17.61 -14.23 -12.38
CA MET A 4 18.18 -13.35 -11.36
C MET A 4 18.10 -11.88 -11.78
N PHE A 5 17.86 -11.00 -10.82
CA PHE A 5 17.86 -9.56 -11.05
C PHE A 5 19.29 -9.04 -11.27
N THR A 6 19.52 -8.29 -12.33
CA THR A 6 20.83 -7.76 -12.66
C THR A 6 20.87 -6.24 -12.68
N ARG A 7 22.07 -5.69 -12.53
CA ARG A 7 22.30 -4.25 -12.63
C ARG A 7 21.94 -3.71 -14.03
N GLU A 8 22.20 -4.49 -15.07
CA GLU A 8 21.87 -4.13 -16.46
C GLU A 8 20.37 -4.04 -16.66
N GLU A 9 19.61 -4.94 -16.07
CA GLU A 9 18.14 -4.92 -16.10
C GLU A 9 17.58 -3.68 -15.36
N ALA A 10 18.15 -3.39 -14.18
CA ALA A 10 17.81 -2.17 -13.43
C ALA A 10 18.13 -0.90 -14.25
N LEU A 11 19.30 -0.89 -14.91
CA LEU A 11 19.73 0.23 -15.73
C LEU A 11 18.83 0.41 -16.98
N ALA A 12 18.42 -0.67 -17.61
CA ALA A 12 17.51 -0.60 -18.76
C ALA A 12 16.15 0.00 -18.35
N LEU A 13 15.60 -0.42 -17.23
CA LEU A 13 14.34 0.13 -16.70
C LEU A 13 14.51 1.60 -16.29
N TRP A 14 15.57 1.93 -15.57
CA TRP A 14 15.90 3.30 -15.21
C TRP A 14 16.04 4.21 -16.42
N SER A 15 16.76 3.77 -17.43
CA SER A 15 16.97 4.53 -18.66
C SER A 15 15.66 4.80 -19.41
N ARG A 16 14.76 3.82 -19.45
CA ARG A 16 13.41 3.97 -20.00
C ARG A 16 12.58 4.99 -19.23
N LEU A 17 12.61 4.94 -17.89
CA LEU A 17 11.88 5.88 -17.03
C LEU A 17 12.43 7.30 -17.14
N VAL A 18 13.75 7.47 -17.18
CA VAL A 18 14.39 8.78 -17.38
C VAL A 18 14.01 9.36 -18.75
N ALA A 19 14.04 8.57 -19.81
CA ALA A 19 13.65 9.03 -21.14
C ALA A 19 12.18 9.46 -21.20
N GLY A 20 11.24 8.64 -20.71
CA GLY A 20 9.82 8.98 -20.68
C GLY A 20 9.54 10.24 -19.85
N TRP A 21 10.19 10.36 -18.70
CA TRP A 21 10.09 11.57 -17.89
C TRP A 21 10.67 12.80 -18.60
N ALA A 22 11.87 12.70 -19.19
CA ALA A 22 12.53 13.81 -19.86
C ALA A 22 11.72 14.31 -21.08
N HIS A 23 11.12 13.41 -21.84
CA HIS A 23 10.22 13.77 -22.96
C HIS A 23 8.92 14.43 -22.51
N SER A 24 8.49 14.18 -21.27
CA SER A 24 7.29 14.80 -20.70
C SER A 24 7.52 16.19 -20.12
N LEU A 25 8.76 16.67 -20.03
CA LEU A 25 9.06 17.99 -19.48
C LEU A 25 8.55 19.12 -20.39
N ASP A 26 8.01 20.15 -19.77
CA ASP A 26 7.68 21.41 -20.44
C ASP A 26 8.93 22.20 -20.85
N GLU A 27 8.75 23.32 -21.54
CA GLU A 27 9.85 24.17 -21.98
C GLU A 27 10.69 24.74 -20.83
N SER A 28 10.14 24.87 -19.64
CA SER A 28 10.90 25.30 -18.45
C SER A 28 11.79 24.19 -17.88
N GLY A 29 11.40 22.94 -18.07
CA GLY A 29 11.98 21.75 -17.45
C GLY A 29 11.56 21.56 -15.98
N ALA A 30 10.63 22.37 -15.47
CA ALA A 30 10.19 22.32 -14.08
C ALA A 30 8.78 21.72 -13.90
N ARG A 31 8.13 21.33 -14.99
CA ARG A 31 6.81 20.69 -15.01
C ARG A 31 6.79 19.53 -15.98
N THR A 32 5.89 18.58 -15.75
CA THR A 32 5.65 17.47 -16.67
C THR A 32 4.29 17.64 -17.37
N LEU A 33 4.22 17.23 -18.63
CA LEU A 33 3.04 17.23 -19.49
C LEU A 33 2.66 15.77 -19.79
N MET A 34 2.27 15.02 -18.75
CA MET A 34 1.93 13.61 -18.87
C MET A 34 0.43 13.43 -19.09
N ASP A 35 0.07 12.52 -20.00
CA ASP A 35 -1.32 12.14 -20.20
C ASP A 35 -1.89 11.40 -18.98
N GLY A 36 -3.10 11.76 -18.59
CA GLY A 36 -3.81 11.13 -17.50
C GLY A 36 -4.82 12.06 -16.85
N ALA A 37 -5.42 11.62 -15.76
CA ALA A 37 -6.38 12.42 -15.03
C ALA A 37 -5.68 13.36 -14.03
N PRO A 38 -6.11 14.63 -13.94
CA PRO A 38 -5.63 15.57 -12.92
C PRO A 38 -6.12 15.18 -11.52
N ASN A 39 -5.53 15.78 -10.50
CA ASN A 39 -6.07 15.73 -9.14
C ASN A 39 -7.03 16.91 -8.88
N TYR A 40 -7.65 16.94 -7.70
CA TYR A 40 -8.57 18.01 -7.31
C TYR A 40 -7.87 19.39 -7.11
N ALA A 41 -6.55 19.38 -6.90
CA ALA A 41 -5.78 20.61 -6.62
C ALA A 41 -5.21 21.23 -7.91
N ASP A 42 -5.55 20.74 -9.06
CA ASP A 42 -4.64 20.74 -10.13
C ASP A 42 -4.69 21.60 -11.31
N ALA A 43 -4.17 22.74 -11.17
CA ALA A 43 -3.13 23.15 -12.15
C ALA A 43 -1.69 22.73 -11.71
N GLY A 44 -1.53 22.12 -10.57
CA GLY A 44 -0.24 21.87 -9.93
C GLY A 44 0.32 20.46 -10.07
N GLY A 45 -0.48 19.49 -10.50
CA GLY A 45 -0.05 18.10 -10.61
C GLY A 45 1.17 17.86 -11.48
N SER A 46 1.46 18.77 -12.37
CA SER A 46 2.61 18.72 -13.25
C SER A 46 3.96 18.90 -12.54
N TYR A 47 4.04 19.64 -11.41
CA TYR A 47 5.30 19.79 -10.67
C TYR A 47 5.66 18.52 -9.88
N GLU A 48 4.68 17.74 -9.42
CA GLU A 48 4.95 16.50 -8.69
C GLU A 48 5.75 15.50 -9.53
N GLY A 49 5.50 15.43 -10.85
CA GLY A 49 6.27 14.57 -11.75
C GLY A 49 7.75 14.94 -11.81
N VAL A 50 8.08 16.20 -11.55
CA VAL A 50 9.47 16.66 -11.45
C VAL A 50 10.03 16.43 -10.06
N THR A 51 9.37 16.96 -9.02
CA THR A 51 9.90 16.89 -7.65
C THR A 51 10.03 15.46 -7.14
N ARG A 52 9.16 14.56 -7.54
CA ARG A 52 9.21 13.13 -7.16
C ARG A 52 10.24 12.33 -7.97
N MET A 53 10.52 12.73 -9.22
CA MET A 53 11.65 12.15 -9.97
C MET A 53 12.98 12.44 -9.29
N LEU A 54 13.07 13.52 -8.50
CA LEU A 54 14.29 13.90 -7.79
C LEU A 54 14.79 12.82 -6.81
N TRP A 55 13.92 11.98 -6.25
CA TRP A 55 14.36 10.81 -5.47
C TRP A 55 15.33 9.95 -6.27
N GLY A 56 14.91 9.53 -7.48
CA GLY A 56 15.73 8.68 -8.35
C GLY A 56 16.99 9.38 -8.86
N LEU A 57 16.85 10.63 -9.30
CA LEU A 57 17.99 11.44 -9.78
C LEU A 57 19.00 11.71 -8.66
N GLY A 58 18.52 11.97 -7.43
CA GLY A 58 19.37 12.13 -6.24
C GLY A 58 20.26 10.91 -6.01
N GLY A 59 19.65 9.72 -5.97
CA GLY A 59 20.40 8.47 -5.83
C GLY A 59 21.38 8.20 -6.97
N TRP A 60 20.94 8.43 -8.23
CA TRP A 60 21.80 8.24 -9.40
C TRP A 60 23.03 9.14 -9.40
N LEU A 61 22.84 10.43 -9.14
CA LEU A 61 23.89 11.45 -9.21
C LEU A 61 24.76 11.53 -7.95
N SER A 62 24.34 10.90 -6.84
CA SER A 62 25.11 10.89 -5.58
C SER A 62 26.37 10.04 -5.64
N GLN A 63 26.48 9.10 -6.62
CA GLN A 63 27.62 8.20 -6.71
C GLN A 63 28.80 8.86 -7.40
N PRO A 64 29.98 8.92 -6.74
CA PRO A 64 31.20 9.42 -7.35
C PRO A 64 31.55 8.63 -8.62
N GLY A 65 31.96 9.32 -9.68
CA GLY A 65 32.39 8.70 -10.94
C GLY A 65 31.28 8.18 -11.85
N ARG A 66 30.04 8.03 -11.36
CA ARG A 66 28.93 7.62 -12.23
C ARG A 66 28.60 8.71 -13.25
N SER A 67 28.39 8.30 -14.51
CA SER A 67 27.99 9.23 -15.58
C SER A 67 26.66 9.89 -15.27
N ALA A 68 26.59 11.22 -15.47
CA ALA A 68 25.31 11.93 -15.45
C ALA A 68 24.45 11.65 -16.69
N VAL A 69 25.06 11.13 -17.77
CA VAL A 69 24.35 10.84 -19.02
C VAL A 69 23.73 9.45 -18.96
N VAL A 70 22.41 9.41 -19.07
CA VAL A 70 21.63 8.20 -19.25
C VAL A 70 21.26 8.06 -20.74
N ARG A 71 21.34 6.84 -21.30
CA ARG A 71 21.08 6.57 -22.71
C ARG A 71 19.90 5.62 -22.88
N TRP A 72 19.01 5.97 -23.80
CA TRP A 72 17.87 5.13 -24.17
C TRP A 72 17.56 5.24 -25.67
N ARG A 73 17.53 4.11 -26.39
CA ARG A 73 17.19 4.03 -27.83
C ARG A 73 17.95 5.04 -28.72
N GLY A 74 19.24 5.25 -28.45
CA GLY A 74 20.08 6.16 -29.19
C GLY A 74 20.08 7.61 -28.72
N GLU A 75 19.15 7.99 -27.85
CA GLU A 75 19.11 9.31 -27.22
C GLU A 75 19.97 9.36 -25.96
N SER A 76 20.38 10.56 -25.59
CA SER A 76 21.22 10.83 -24.40
C SER A 76 20.58 11.93 -23.56
N PHE A 77 20.42 11.67 -22.27
CA PHE A 77 19.82 12.58 -21.29
C PHE A 77 20.85 12.94 -20.23
N ASP A 78 21.29 14.18 -20.17
CA ASP A 78 22.14 14.69 -19.09
C ASP A 78 21.26 14.97 -17.86
N THR A 79 21.21 14.00 -16.96
CA THR A 79 20.37 14.05 -15.77
C THR A 79 20.81 15.13 -14.79
N ALA A 80 22.10 15.53 -14.76
CA ALA A 80 22.56 16.64 -13.94
C ALA A 80 22.08 17.99 -14.48
N ALA A 81 22.16 18.19 -15.79
CA ALA A 81 21.64 19.40 -16.43
C ALA A 81 20.11 19.50 -16.26
N LEU A 82 19.38 18.39 -16.44
CA LEU A 82 17.91 18.34 -16.25
C LEU A 82 17.53 18.64 -14.80
N LEU A 83 18.20 18.03 -13.82
CA LEU A 83 17.97 18.28 -12.40
C LEU A 83 18.23 19.74 -12.03
N ARG A 84 19.38 20.31 -12.44
CA ARG A 84 19.71 21.71 -12.15
C ARG A 84 18.69 22.66 -12.76
N ARG A 85 18.32 22.44 -14.04
CA ARG A 85 17.30 23.21 -14.73
C ARG A 85 15.97 23.20 -13.99
N ALA A 86 15.52 22.04 -13.55
CA ALA A 86 14.27 21.87 -12.81
C ALA A 86 14.29 22.64 -11.47
N LEU A 87 15.36 22.50 -10.69
CA LEU A 87 15.50 23.20 -9.41
C LEU A 87 15.54 24.72 -9.59
N VAL A 88 16.33 25.21 -10.54
CA VAL A 88 16.45 26.65 -10.82
C VAL A 88 15.12 27.22 -11.30
N ALA A 89 14.53 26.63 -12.33
CA ALA A 89 13.27 27.14 -12.89
C ALA A 89 12.09 26.98 -11.94
N GLY A 90 12.04 25.89 -11.17
CA GLY A 90 10.95 25.62 -10.23
C GLY A 90 10.95 26.53 -9.00
N THR A 91 12.10 27.07 -8.60
CA THR A 91 12.23 27.88 -7.38
C THR A 91 12.44 29.37 -7.64
N ASP A 92 12.69 29.78 -8.90
CA ASP A 92 12.81 31.19 -9.26
C ASP A 92 11.41 31.82 -9.48
N PRO A 93 11.01 32.81 -8.66
CA PRO A 93 9.72 33.49 -8.80
C PRO A 93 9.50 34.18 -10.17
N GLN A 94 10.57 34.45 -10.91
CA GLN A 94 10.49 35.07 -12.25
C GLN A 94 10.40 34.05 -13.38
N SER A 95 10.59 32.77 -13.07
CA SER A 95 10.54 31.69 -14.06
C SER A 95 9.09 31.32 -14.44
N PRO A 96 8.79 31.05 -15.71
CA PRO A 96 7.50 30.48 -16.11
C PRO A 96 7.26 29.09 -15.51
N GLY A 97 8.32 28.37 -15.12
CA GLY A 97 8.28 27.08 -14.45
C GLY A 97 8.11 27.15 -12.94
N TYR A 98 7.99 28.33 -12.36
CA TYR A 98 7.91 28.50 -10.90
C TYR A 98 6.83 27.62 -10.26
N TRP A 99 7.21 26.84 -9.27
CA TRP A 99 6.31 25.93 -8.54
C TRP A 99 5.30 26.65 -7.65
N GLY A 100 5.44 27.96 -7.55
CA GLY A 100 4.48 28.82 -6.88
C GLY A 100 4.77 29.05 -5.40
N SER A 101 3.99 29.95 -4.82
CA SER A 101 4.05 30.36 -3.43
C SER A 101 2.94 29.67 -2.63
N ALA A 102 3.18 29.41 -1.33
CA ALA A 102 2.13 28.96 -0.44
C ALA A 102 1.01 30.01 -0.33
N PRO A 103 -0.26 29.60 -0.36
CA PRO A 103 -1.38 30.54 -0.25
C PRO A 103 -1.46 31.21 1.12
N ALA A 104 -1.11 30.47 2.19
CA ALA A 104 -1.04 30.99 3.56
C ALA A 104 -0.05 30.17 4.38
N ARG A 105 0.54 30.79 5.41
CA ARG A 105 1.40 30.08 6.35
C ARG A 105 0.61 29.01 7.09
N GLY A 106 1.08 27.75 7.06
CA GLY A 106 0.43 26.63 7.74
C GLY A 106 -0.81 26.06 7.04
N ALA A 107 -1.13 26.51 5.82
CA ALA A 107 -2.17 25.89 5.02
C ALA A 107 -1.76 24.49 4.56
N TYR A 108 -2.76 23.63 4.34
CA TYR A 108 -2.56 22.31 3.73
C TYR A 108 -2.16 22.49 2.26
N ASP A 109 -0.91 22.20 1.92
CA ASP A 109 -0.36 22.42 0.60
C ASP A 109 0.56 21.26 0.22
N GLN A 110 0.30 20.67 -0.95
CA GLN A 110 1.06 19.51 -1.46
C GLN A 110 2.56 19.82 -1.61
N ARG A 111 2.94 21.08 -1.88
CA ARG A 111 4.35 21.48 -2.01
C ARG A 111 5.15 21.32 -0.72
N THR A 112 4.49 21.26 0.42
CA THR A 112 5.12 20.89 1.70
C THR A 112 5.72 19.49 1.61
N VAL A 113 4.95 18.51 1.10
CA VAL A 113 5.44 17.16 0.84
C VAL A 113 6.63 17.19 -0.10
N GLU A 114 6.50 17.95 -1.20
CA GLU A 114 7.53 18.02 -2.22
C GLU A 114 8.82 18.70 -1.74
N SER A 115 8.73 19.61 -0.76
CA SER A 115 9.89 20.34 -0.23
C SER A 115 10.91 19.43 0.44
N GLY A 116 10.46 18.34 1.09
CA GLY A 116 11.35 17.38 1.74
C GLY A 116 12.29 16.69 0.74
N GLN A 117 11.72 16.14 -0.34
CA GLN A 117 12.55 15.48 -1.36
C GLN A 117 13.37 16.45 -2.20
N VAL A 118 12.88 17.65 -2.46
CA VAL A 118 13.68 18.69 -3.14
C VAL A 118 14.94 19.02 -2.34
N ALA A 119 14.80 19.23 -1.03
CA ALA A 119 15.94 19.50 -0.15
C ALA A 119 16.90 18.30 -0.08
N PHE A 120 16.36 17.08 0.11
CA PHE A 120 17.18 15.88 0.24
C PHE A 120 17.92 15.54 -1.06
N ALA A 121 17.28 15.62 -2.20
CA ALA A 121 17.93 15.39 -3.50
C ALA A 121 19.01 16.45 -3.78
N THR A 122 18.78 17.72 -3.40
CA THR A 122 19.79 18.77 -3.49
C THR A 122 21.02 18.43 -2.63
N TRP A 123 20.81 17.96 -1.40
CA TRP A 123 21.91 17.50 -0.53
C TRP A 123 22.64 16.28 -1.11
N GLN A 124 21.92 15.27 -1.60
CA GLN A 124 22.53 14.08 -2.21
C GLN A 124 23.41 14.44 -3.41
N THR A 125 23.01 15.45 -4.16
CA THR A 125 23.71 15.88 -5.39
C THR A 125 24.56 17.14 -5.20
N ARG A 126 24.85 17.54 -3.96
CA ARG A 126 25.51 18.81 -3.63
C ARG A 126 26.78 19.08 -4.42
N GLU A 127 27.63 18.07 -4.60
CA GLU A 127 28.90 18.24 -5.32
C GLU A 127 28.70 18.59 -6.80
N ARG A 128 27.63 18.12 -7.42
CA ARG A 128 27.36 18.31 -8.85
C ARG A 128 26.39 19.47 -9.12
N ILE A 129 25.46 19.72 -8.20
CA ILE A 129 24.33 20.65 -8.40
C ILE A 129 24.45 21.85 -7.49
N TRP A 130 24.38 21.67 -6.15
CA TRP A 130 24.38 22.78 -5.21
C TRP A 130 25.63 23.64 -5.30
N ASN A 131 26.83 23.03 -5.36
CA ASN A 131 28.10 23.76 -5.45
C ASN A 131 28.26 24.49 -6.80
N ALA A 132 27.56 24.05 -7.84
CA ALA A 132 27.57 24.67 -9.17
C ALA A 132 26.52 25.78 -9.35
N MET A 133 25.59 25.94 -8.39
CA MET A 133 24.60 27.02 -8.39
C MET A 133 25.25 28.38 -8.05
N SER A 134 24.77 29.45 -8.69
CA SER A 134 25.06 30.81 -8.27
C SER A 134 24.41 31.13 -6.91
N ASP A 135 24.87 32.21 -6.24
CA ASP A 135 24.30 32.64 -4.98
C ASP A 135 22.82 33.02 -5.10
N GLY A 136 22.41 33.59 -6.24
CA GLY A 136 21.01 33.92 -6.52
C GLY A 136 20.15 32.66 -6.66
N GLU A 137 20.61 31.63 -7.39
CA GLU A 137 19.91 30.36 -7.54
C GLU A 137 19.77 29.63 -6.19
N ARG A 138 20.83 29.62 -5.37
CA ARG A 138 20.78 29.07 -4.00
C ARG A 138 19.79 29.84 -3.13
N ALA A 139 19.80 31.17 -3.19
CA ALA A 139 18.90 32.03 -2.42
C ALA A 139 17.42 31.75 -2.78
N ASN A 140 17.09 31.60 -4.08
CA ASN A 140 15.76 31.28 -4.54
C ASN A 140 15.32 29.88 -4.04
N LEU A 141 16.18 28.88 -4.17
CA LEU A 141 15.90 27.52 -3.68
C LEU A 141 15.67 27.51 -2.16
N VAL A 142 16.54 28.15 -1.38
CA VAL A 142 16.40 28.22 0.08
C VAL A 142 15.12 28.96 0.47
N ALA A 143 14.79 30.06 -0.20
CA ALA A 143 13.57 30.84 0.07
C ALA A 143 12.30 30.01 -0.24
N TRP A 144 12.32 29.19 -1.30
CA TRP A 144 11.23 28.29 -1.62
C TRP A 144 11.09 27.17 -0.57
N LEU A 145 12.21 26.53 -0.18
CA LEU A 145 12.24 25.49 0.85
C LEU A 145 11.77 26.04 2.22
N ASP A 146 12.17 27.24 2.59
CA ASP A 146 11.76 27.87 3.84
C ASP A 146 10.26 28.13 3.90
N ARG A 147 9.69 28.55 2.79
CA ARG A 147 8.25 28.80 2.67
C ARG A 147 7.40 27.58 2.96
N PHE A 148 7.83 26.40 2.53
CA PHE A 148 7.14 25.12 2.73
C PHE A 148 7.67 24.30 3.91
N GLY A 149 8.71 24.77 4.59
CA GLY A 149 9.33 24.12 5.74
C GLY A 149 8.66 24.42 7.09
N GLN A 150 7.49 25.02 7.11
CA GLN A 150 6.78 25.43 8.34
C GLN A 150 5.80 24.35 8.79
N TRP A 151 5.99 23.76 9.98
CA TRP A 151 5.10 22.74 10.52
C TRP A 151 4.03 23.34 11.43
N PRO A 152 2.75 23.31 11.04
CA PRO A 152 1.64 23.65 11.93
C PRO A 152 1.45 22.54 12.99
N PRO A 153 1.42 22.86 14.28
CA PRO A 153 1.33 21.85 15.37
C PRO A 153 0.08 20.95 15.30
N GLN A 154 -0.98 21.38 14.63
CA GLN A 154 -2.21 20.60 14.44
C GLN A 154 -2.05 19.44 13.45
N TRP A 155 -1.01 19.40 12.63
CA TRP A 155 -0.79 18.38 11.62
C TRP A 155 0.00 17.21 12.20
N ARG A 156 -0.70 16.29 12.84
CA ARG A 156 -0.12 15.13 13.52
C ARG A 156 -0.31 13.87 12.67
N ASN A 157 0.47 13.74 11.60
CA ASN A 157 0.54 12.59 10.71
C ASN A 157 1.94 12.48 10.08
N ASN A 158 2.10 11.60 9.09
CA ASN A 158 3.35 11.40 8.38
C ASN A 158 3.96 12.69 7.76
N TRP A 159 3.16 13.74 7.55
CA TRP A 159 3.62 15.02 6.98
C TRP A 159 4.69 15.70 7.81
N ALA A 160 4.72 15.48 9.12
CA ALA A 160 5.76 16.02 9.99
C ALA A 160 7.18 15.69 9.48
N LEU A 161 7.37 14.51 8.92
CA LEU A 161 8.67 14.04 8.44
C LEU A 161 9.20 14.79 7.22
N PHE A 162 8.32 15.36 6.38
CA PHE A 162 8.76 16.19 5.25
C PHE A 162 9.41 17.49 5.72
N TRP A 163 8.88 18.13 6.77
CA TRP A 163 9.48 19.32 7.35
C TRP A 163 10.82 19.00 7.99
N ALA A 164 10.91 17.93 8.77
CA ALA A 164 12.19 17.51 9.36
C ALA A 164 13.24 17.24 8.29
N LEU A 165 12.89 16.54 7.22
CA LEU A 165 13.81 16.23 6.13
C LEU A 165 14.24 17.50 5.36
N ASN A 166 13.32 18.46 5.14
CA ASN A 166 13.63 19.74 4.54
C ASN A 166 14.72 20.45 5.35
N HIS A 167 14.49 20.65 6.66
CA HIS A 167 15.43 21.38 7.51
C HIS A 167 16.74 20.63 7.76
N ALA A 168 16.70 19.31 7.96
CA ALA A 168 17.90 18.49 8.11
C ALA A 168 18.80 18.53 6.85
N SER A 169 18.20 18.49 5.67
CA SER A 169 18.93 18.60 4.42
C SER A 169 19.54 20.01 4.22
N ARG A 170 18.80 21.08 4.58
CA ARG A 170 19.31 22.46 4.56
C ARG A 170 20.48 22.64 5.53
N LYS A 171 20.40 22.08 6.74
CA LYS A 171 21.49 22.05 7.72
C LYS A 171 22.74 21.40 7.11
N ALA A 172 22.60 20.23 6.50
CA ALA A 172 23.69 19.52 5.88
C ALA A 172 24.29 20.22 4.64
N LEU A 173 23.53 21.14 4.02
CA LEU A 173 24.00 22.03 2.94
C LEU A 173 24.66 23.33 3.45
N GLY A 174 24.66 23.59 4.76
CA GLY A 174 25.11 24.85 5.33
C GLY A 174 24.15 26.04 5.07
N ALA A 175 22.89 25.77 4.73
CA ALA A 175 21.85 26.76 4.51
C ALA A 175 21.06 27.04 5.82
N PRO A 176 20.32 28.17 5.93
CA PRO A 176 19.47 28.43 7.09
C PRO A 176 18.46 27.30 7.34
N TYR A 177 18.29 26.92 8.60
CA TYR A 177 17.41 25.83 9.04
C TYR A 177 16.84 26.10 10.43
N ASP A 178 15.86 25.31 10.84
CA ASP A 178 15.24 25.35 12.17
C ASP A 178 15.54 24.04 12.91
N GLN A 179 16.38 24.10 13.95
CA GLN A 179 16.76 22.96 14.76
C GLN A 179 15.62 22.51 15.68
N GLU A 180 14.86 23.46 16.23
CA GLU A 180 13.75 23.17 17.15
C GLU A 180 12.65 22.38 16.41
N LEU A 181 12.42 22.69 15.13
CA LEU A 181 11.49 21.95 14.30
C LEU A 181 11.96 20.52 14.08
N ILE A 182 13.24 20.31 13.72
CA ILE A 182 13.79 18.95 13.57
C ILE A 182 13.58 18.16 14.87
N ASP A 183 13.93 18.75 16.00
CA ASP A 183 13.82 18.13 17.31
C ASP A 183 12.38 17.78 17.67
N SER A 184 11.45 18.71 17.44
CA SER A 184 10.02 18.50 17.68
C SER A 184 9.44 17.35 16.85
N VAL A 185 9.91 17.18 15.61
CA VAL A 185 9.46 16.05 14.77
C VAL A 185 10.07 14.74 15.24
N LEU A 186 11.34 14.73 15.63
CA LEU A 186 11.96 13.52 16.18
C LEU A 186 11.29 13.08 17.49
N GLU A 187 10.87 14.03 18.33
CA GLU A 187 10.08 13.77 19.53
C GLU A 187 8.65 13.29 19.19
N TYR A 188 8.01 13.90 18.17
CA TYR A 188 6.70 13.47 17.68
C TYR A 188 6.69 11.99 17.30
N LEU A 189 7.78 11.44 16.72
CA LEU A 189 7.88 10.03 16.37
C LEU A 189 7.69 9.11 17.59
N ASP A 190 8.08 9.54 18.80
CA ASP A 190 7.88 8.74 20.02
C ASP A 190 6.40 8.67 20.40
N GLY A 191 5.68 9.77 20.20
CA GLY A 191 4.25 9.86 20.48
C GLY A 191 3.36 9.03 19.56
N VAL A 192 3.85 8.66 18.36
CA VAL A 192 3.11 7.84 17.38
C VAL A 192 3.70 6.45 17.18
N TYR A 193 4.78 6.11 17.88
CA TYR A 193 5.38 4.78 17.84
C TYR A 193 4.53 3.78 18.61
N CYS A 194 4.16 2.69 17.95
CA CYS A 194 3.29 1.65 18.50
C CYS A 194 4.03 0.37 18.90
N GLY A 195 5.36 0.35 18.77
CA GLY A 195 6.18 -0.83 18.99
C GLY A 195 6.38 -1.65 17.71
N ASP A 196 7.38 -2.54 17.74
CA ASP A 196 7.71 -3.49 16.68
C ASP A 196 7.91 -2.84 15.29
N GLY A 197 8.40 -1.61 15.30
CA GLY A 197 8.68 -0.81 14.10
C GLY A 197 7.47 -0.10 13.48
N TRP A 198 6.29 -0.20 14.08
CA TRP A 198 5.06 0.40 13.56
C TRP A 198 4.81 1.81 14.12
N TYR A 199 4.37 2.71 13.22
CA TYR A 199 3.93 4.06 13.54
C TYR A 199 2.47 4.26 13.15
N ASP A 200 1.69 4.87 14.04
CA ASP A 200 0.32 5.33 13.77
C ASP A 200 0.38 6.59 12.89
N ASP A 201 -0.26 6.56 11.73
CA ASP A 201 -0.31 7.71 10.80
C ASP A 201 -1.39 8.75 11.17
N GLY A 202 -1.57 8.94 12.45
CA GLY A 202 -2.53 9.84 13.05
C GLY A 202 -3.89 9.20 13.24
N PRO A 203 -4.41 9.19 14.49
CA PRO A 203 -5.67 8.57 14.81
C PRO A 203 -6.81 9.24 14.05
N ARG A 204 -7.63 8.45 13.39
CA ARG A 204 -8.85 8.90 12.73
C ARG A 204 -10.03 8.32 13.47
N ARG A 205 -10.86 9.20 14.06
CA ARG A 205 -12.05 8.78 14.81
C ARG A 205 -11.75 7.75 15.92
N GLY A 206 -10.65 7.92 16.63
CA GLY A 206 -10.26 7.01 17.71
C GLY A 206 -9.64 5.67 17.25
N VAL A 207 -9.49 5.43 15.95
CA VAL A 207 -8.88 4.22 15.40
C VAL A 207 -7.46 4.52 14.93
N ARG A 208 -6.50 3.68 15.33
CA ARG A 208 -5.12 3.74 14.82
C ARG A 208 -5.08 3.50 13.32
N HIS A 209 -4.21 4.21 12.63
CA HIS A 209 -4.12 4.18 11.17
C HIS A 209 -2.78 3.63 10.70
N PHE A 210 -2.81 2.43 10.12
CA PHE A 210 -1.64 1.76 9.58
C PHE A 210 -1.84 1.45 8.09
N ASP A 211 -0.85 1.79 7.30
CA ASP A 211 -0.77 1.44 5.88
C ASP A 211 0.70 1.50 5.40
N ASP A 212 0.90 1.47 4.09
CA ASP A 212 2.22 1.49 3.49
C ASP A 212 2.98 2.83 3.69
N TYR A 213 2.35 3.86 4.28
CA TYR A 213 3.09 5.05 4.73
C TYR A 213 4.10 4.74 5.83
N ASN A 214 3.98 3.60 6.52
CA ASN A 214 5.04 3.09 7.38
C ASN A 214 6.34 2.80 6.59
N ALA A 215 6.24 2.31 5.35
CA ALA A 215 7.37 2.17 4.44
C ALA A 215 7.69 3.47 3.70
N TRP A 216 6.69 4.10 3.07
CA TRP A 216 6.88 5.21 2.12
C TRP A 216 7.32 6.51 2.74
N VAL A 217 6.98 6.73 4.01
CA VAL A 217 7.32 7.97 4.71
C VAL A 217 8.04 7.68 6.03
N PHE A 218 7.44 6.99 7.01
CA PHE A 218 8.08 6.82 8.31
C PHE A 218 9.48 6.20 8.18
N ALA A 219 9.60 4.99 7.66
CA ALA A 219 10.91 4.34 7.51
C ALA A 219 11.81 5.09 6.52
N THR A 220 11.30 5.48 5.36
CA THR A 220 12.08 6.16 4.31
C THR A 220 12.65 7.49 4.78
N HIS A 221 11.87 8.33 5.47
CA HIS A 221 12.34 9.65 5.90
C HIS A 221 13.24 9.57 7.13
N VAL A 222 13.02 8.61 8.04
CA VAL A 222 13.98 8.31 9.11
C VAL A 222 15.34 7.91 8.51
N LEU A 223 15.34 7.02 7.51
CA LEU A 223 16.57 6.61 6.82
C LEU A 223 17.21 7.76 6.04
N SER A 224 16.42 8.66 5.48
CA SER A 224 16.91 9.85 4.78
C SER A 224 17.51 10.86 5.75
N TRP A 225 16.84 11.13 6.88
CA TRP A 225 17.37 11.96 7.95
C TRP A 225 18.67 11.39 8.52
N ALA A 226 18.71 10.08 8.77
CA ALA A 226 19.92 9.41 9.27
C ALA A 226 21.13 9.60 8.34
N GLN A 227 20.92 9.71 7.01
CA GLN A 227 21.98 9.96 6.04
C GLN A 227 22.47 11.40 6.03
N CYS A 228 21.59 12.39 6.20
CA CYS A 228 21.99 13.80 6.06
C CYS A 228 22.30 14.50 7.39
N ASP A 229 21.69 14.10 8.50
CA ASP A 229 21.85 14.77 9.82
C ASP A 229 22.03 13.78 10.99
N GLY A 230 21.95 12.47 10.78
CA GLY A 230 22.01 11.47 11.85
C GLY A 230 23.27 11.53 12.70
N ASP A 231 24.42 11.92 12.12
CA ASP A 231 25.70 12.03 12.84
C ASP A 231 25.69 13.20 13.85
N SER A 232 24.79 14.15 13.75
CA SER A 232 24.61 15.20 14.75
C SER A 232 23.97 14.69 16.04
N ARG A 233 23.30 13.53 16.00
CA ARG A 233 22.60 12.87 17.11
C ARG A 233 22.74 11.35 17.03
N PRO A 234 23.93 10.78 17.25
CA PRO A 234 24.21 9.36 17.00
C PRO A 234 23.30 8.42 17.81
N ASP A 235 23.05 8.71 19.09
CA ASP A 235 22.20 7.84 19.93
C ASP A 235 20.75 7.81 19.39
N ARG A 236 20.22 8.94 18.97
CA ARG A 236 18.87 9.03 18.39
C ARG A 236 18.79 8.33 17.03
N ARG A 237 19.82 8.50 16.19
CA ARG A 237 19.96 7.80 14.93
C ARG A 237 19.90 6.28 15.15
N ASP A 238 20.70 5.77 16.06
CA ASP A 238 20.81 4.33 16.31
C ASP A 238 19.50 3.75 16.86
N GLU A 239 18.80 4.47 17.73
CA GLU A 239 17.46 4.12 18.21
C GLU A 239 16.45 4.04 17.05
N LEU A 240 16.39 5.07 16.20
CA LEU A 240 15.45 5.11 15.07
C LEU A 240 15.79 4.06 14.02
N LEU A 241 17.07 3.79 13.77
CA LEU A 241 17.50 2.69 12.88
C LEU A 241 17.10 1.32 13.46
N ASP A 242 17.11 1.14 14.79
CA ASP A 242 16.61 -0.10 15.39
C ASP A 242 15.10 -0.27 15.20
N ARG A 243 14.31 0.79 15.35
CA ARG A 243 12.87 0.78 15.03
C ARG A 243 12.62 0.42 13.55
N VAL A 244 13.42 0.98 12.64
CA VAL A 244 13.36 0.59 11.21
C VAL A 244 13.72 -0.89 11.04
N ARG A 245 14.77 -1.39 11.72
CA ARG A 245 15.17 -2.81 11.66
C ARG A 245 14.04 -3.74 12.13
N GLN A 246 13.31 -3.33 13.18
CA GLN A 246 12.13 -4.07 13.65
C GLN A 246 11.07 -4.15 12.55
N TYR A 247 10.71 -3.04 11.92
CA TYR A 247 9.76 -3.01 10.79
C TYR A 247 10.24 -3.85 9.60
N MET A 248 11.53 -3.80 9.25
CA MET A 248 12.08 -4.56 8.12
C MET A 248 12.01 -6.08 8.32
N ARG A 249 11.91 -6.59 9.57
CA ARG A 249 11.67 -8.02 9.83
C ARG A 249 10.36 -8.51 9.22
N HIS A 250 9.38 -7.62 9.09
CA HIS A 250 8.04 -7.94 8.62
C HIS A 250 7.89 -7.83 7.10
N VAL A 251 8.64 -6.95 6.46
CA VAL A 251 8.48 -6.56 5.06
C VAL A 251 8.41 -7.75 4.09
N PRO A 252 9.29 -8.77 4.13
CA PRO A 252 9.26 -9.85 3.15
C PRO A 252 7.98 -10.71 3.19
N TYR A 253 7.27 -10.74 4.31
CA TYR A 253 6.04 -11.55 4.48
C TYR A 253 4.83 -10.99 3.72
N PHE A 254 4.89 -9.75 3.23
CA PHE A 254 3.82 -9.16 2.43
C PHE A 254 3.95 -9.43 0.92
N PHE A 255 5.03 -10.11 0.49
CA PHE A 255 5.34 -10.38 -0.90
C PHE A 255 5.14 -11.85 -1.25
N ALA A 256 4.40 -12.07 -2.32
CA ALA A 256 4.25 -13.39 -2.93
C ALA A 256 5.55 -13.84 -3.63
N ALA A 257 5.67 -15.12 -3.89
CA ALA A 257 6.79 -15.74 -4.58
C ALA A 257 7.10 -15.11 -5.96
N ASN A 258 6.07 -14.62 -6.66
CA ASN A 258 6.20 -13.96 -7.96
C ASN A 258 6.48 -12.46 -7.88
N GLY A 259 6.60 -11.90 -6.67
CA GLY A 259 6.83 -10.48 -6.44
C GLY A 259 5.57 -9.62 -6.32
N ALA A 260 4.37 -10.20 -6.46
CA ALA A 260 3.13 -9.51 -6.15
C ALA A 260 3.13 -9.09 -4.67
N TYR A 261 2.46 -7.99 -4.38
CA TYR A 261 2.28 -7.50 -3.01
C TYR A 261 0.80 -7.61 -2.62
N ALA A 262 0.51 -7.90 -1.35
CA ALA A 262 -0.84 -7.88 -0.85
C ALA A 262 -1.30 -6.42 -0.68
N GLU A 263 -1.72 -5.81 -1.80
CA GLU A 263 -2.05 -4.39 -1.92
C GLU A 263 -3.11 -3.98 -0.90
N TYR A 264 -2.82 -2.95 -0.11
CA TYR A 264 -3.66 -2.49 0.99
C TYR A 264 -3.43 -1.01 1.25
N GLY A 265 -4.49 -0.30 1.59
CA GLY A 265 -4.40 1.09 1.96
C GLY A 265 -4.48 2.05 0.78
N ARG A 266 -4.10 3.30 1.02
CA ARG A 266 -4.16 4.41 0.06
C ARG A 266 -2.87 4.56 -0.74
N SER A 267 -2.93 5.42 -1.75
CA SER A 267 -1.78 5.80 -2.59
C SER A 267 -1.11 4.62 -3.31
N LEU A 268 -1.86 3.57 -3.61
CA LEU A 268 -1.35 2.36 -4.24
C LEU A 268 -0.75 2.63 -5.62
N SER A 269 -1.13 3.73 -6.27
CA SER A 269 -0.52 4.23 -7.51
C SER A 269 1.00 4.45 -7.40
N TYR A 270 1.56 4.48 -6.19
CA TYR A 270 3.01 4.58 -5.94
C TYR A 270 3.76 3.25 -6.17
N LYS A 271 3.04 2.14 -6.35
CA LYS A 271 3.59 0.83 -6.80
C LYS A 271 4.81 0.38 -6.01
N PHE A 272 5.96 0.32 -6.68
CA PHE A 272 7.21 -0.16 -6.14
C PHE A 272 7.96 0.86 -5.25
N ALA A 273 7.34 2.00 -4.88
CA ALA A 273 7.92 2.92 -3.88
C ALA A 273 8.31 2.23 -2.57
N ARG A 274 7.57 1.18 -2.20
CA ARG A 274 7.84 0.37 -0.99
C ARG A 274 9.22 -0.30 -0.96
N LEU A 275 9.90 -0.40 -2.09
CA LEU A 275 11.28 -0.90 -2.17
C LEU A 275 12.32 0.12 -1.67
N GLY A 276 11.96 1.40 -1.56
CA GLY A 276 12.88 2.44 -1.09
C GLY A 276 13.37 2.18 0.34
N ALA A 277 12.45 1.90 1.26
CA ALA A 277 12.80 1.66 2.65
C ALA A 277 13.72 0.44 2.86
N PRO A 278 13.44 -0.77 2.34
CA PRO A 278 14.35 -1.91 2.49
C PRO A 278 15.72 -1.70 1.85
N LEU A 279 15.81 -1.03 0.70
CA LEU A 279 17.10 -0.74 0.05
C LEU A 279 17.93 0.27 0.85
N TRP A 280 17.35 1.35 1.38
CA TRP A 280 18.06 2.26 2.26
C TRP A 280 18.35 1.64 3.63
N ALA A 281 17.47 0.79 4.16
CA ALA A 281 17.75 0.02 5.37
C ALA A 281 18.97 -0.90 5.17
N TYR A 282 19.08 -1.55 4.01
CA TYR A 282 20.28 -2.33 3.65
C TYR A 282 21.53 -1.45 3.66
N LYS A 283 21.51 -0.31 2.97
CA LYS A 283 22.62 0.64 2.92
C LYS A 283 23.08 1.09 4.31
N LEU A 284 22.13 1.30 5.23
CA LEU A 284 22.37 1.77 6.60
C LEU A 284 22.44 0.64 7.64
N GLN A 285 22.60 -0.62 7.21
CA GLN A 285 22.74 -1.81 8.07
C GLN A 285 21.53 -2.04 9.00
N ALA A 286 20.35 -1.58 8.60
CA ALA A 286 19.06 -1.80 9.28
C ALA A 286 18.17 -2.85 8.60
N TRP A 287 18.65 -3.51 7.53
CA TRP A 287 18.00 -4.65 6.89
C TRP A 287 18.40 -5.94 7.62
N PRO A 288 17.45 -6.69 8.24
CA PRO A 288 17.80 -7.83 9.11
C PRO A 288 17.87 -9.18 8.37
N HIS A 289 17.60 -9.21 7.09
CA HIS A 289 17.66 -10.43 6.27
C HIS A 289 18.89 -10.43 5.36
N SER A 290 19.07 -11.53 4.61
CA SER A 290 20.21 -11.62 3.69
C SER A 290 20.10 -10.63 2.52
N THR A 291 21.26 -10.29 1.96
CA THR A 291 21.34 -9.48 0.73
C THR A 291 20.69 -10.20 -0.46
N GLY A 292 20.80 -11.53 -0.52
CA GLY A 292 20.20 -12.36 -1.55
C GLY A 292 18.66 -12.30 -1.54
N MET A 293 18.05 -12.30 -0.36
CA MET A 293 16.60 -12.13 -0.22
C MET A 293 16.17 -10.73 -0.68
N LEU A 294 16.91 -9.68 -0.30
CA LEU A 294 16.59 -8.32 -0.75
C LEU A 294 16.68 -8.20 -2.28
N ARG A 295 17.74 -8.73 -2.90
CA ARG A 295 17.91 -8.72 -4.35
C ARG A 295 16.76 -9.41 -5.06
N ARG A 296 16.33 -10.57 -4.56
CA ARG A 296 15.20 -11.33 -5.10
C ARG A 296 13.88 -10.55 -4.97
N LEU A 297 13.63 -9.98 -3.80
CA LEU A 297 12.46 -9.16 -3.52
C LEU A 297 12.37 -7.98 -4.49
N VAL A 298 13.46 -7.21 -4.61
CA VAL A 298 13.53 -6.04 -5.50
C VAL A 298 13.29 -6.44 -6.96
N GLY A 299 14.02 -7.43 -7.45
CA GLY A 299 13.92 -7.85 -8.85
C GLY A 299 12.53 -8.37 -9.21
N ARG A 300 11.95 -9.23 -8.38
CA ARG A 300 10.62 -9.80 -8.64
C ARG A 300 9.52 -8.77 -8.56
N HIS A 301 9.58 -7.88 -7.58
CA HIS A 301 8.56 -6.85 -7.41
C HIS A 301 8.57 -5.82 -8.55
N LEU A 302 9.75 -5.37 -9.00
CA LEU A 302 9.87 -4.52 -10.17
C LEU A 302 9.31 -5.20 -11.43
N ARG A 303 9.70 -6.46 -11.69
CA ARG A 303 9.19 -7.22 -12.85
C ARG A 303 7.70 -7.40 -12.79
N TRP A 304 7.13 -7.70 -11.62
CA TRP A 304 5.70 -7.91 -11.48
C TRP A 304 4.87 -6.72 -12.02
N TYR A 305 5.30 -5.51 -11.73
CA TYR A 305 4.67 -4.30 -12.24
C TYR A 305 5.00 -4.01 -13.72
N VAL A 306 6.29 -4.13 -14.08
CA VAL A 306 6.75 -3.82 -15.45
C VAL A 306 6.13 -4.74 -16.47
N ASP A 307 6.09 -6.05 -16.18
CA ASP A 307 5.51 -7.07 -17.06
C ASP A 307 3.98 -6.90 -17.24
N ARG A 308 3.34 -6.19 -16.30
CA ARG A 308 1.90 -5.83 -16.34
C ARG A 308 1.63 -4.42 -16.84
N GLY A 309 2.61 -3.78 -17.47
CA GLY A 309 2.43 -2.48 -18.12
C GLY A 309 2.29 -1.29 -17.18
N ALA A 310 2.78 -1.38 -15.94
CA ALA A 310 2.85 -0.24 -15.03
C ALA A 310 3.74 0.89 -15.57
N VAL A 311 4.71 0.57 -16.43
CA VAL A 311 5.48 1.51 -17.24
C VAL A 311 4.91 1.51 -18.65
N ARG A 312 4.38 2.64 -19.09
CA ARG A 312 3.74 2.82 -20.40
C ARG A 312 4.76 2.71 -21.54
N ALA A 313 4.26 2.59 -22.78
CA ALA A 313 5.11 2.48 -23.97
C ALA A 313 6.06 3.68 -24.15
N ASP A 314 5.61 4.87 -23.77
CA ASP A 314 6.38 6.12 -23.78
C ASP A 314 7.42 6.24 -22.64
N GLY A 315 7.46 5.28 -21.72
CA GLY A 315 8.35 5.27 -20.57
C GLY A 315 7.81 5.98 -19.34
N THR A 316 6.61 6.57 -19.40
CA THR A 316 5.97 7.17 -18.21
C THR A 316 5.27 6.12 -17.33
N LEU A 317 4.97 6.50 -16.08
CA LEU A 317 4.26 5.63 -15.14
C LEU A 317 2.74 5.76 -15.28
N SER A 318 2.03 4.63 -15.32
CA SER A 318 0.57 4.59 -15.26
C SER A 318 0.05 5.09 -13.90
N GLN A 319 -1.13 5.71 -13.86
CA GLN A 319 -1.83 6.02 -12.60
C GLN A 319 -2.52 4.78 -12.00
N ALA A 320 -2.88 3.78 -12.82
CA ALA A 320 -3.33 2.47 -12.34
C ALA A 320 -2.16 1.59 -11.88
N LEU A 321 -2.42 0.49 -11.20
CA LEU A 321 -1.38 -0.46 -10.79
C LEU A 321 -0.74 -1.15 -11.99
N THR A 322 -1.57 -1.54 -12.95
CA THR A 322 -1.19 -2.26 -14.17
C THR A 322 -1.84 -1.61 -15.39
N ALA A 323 -1.54 -2.07 -16.59
CA ALA A 323 -2.17 -1.57 -17.81
C ALA A 323 -3.69 -1.85 -17.86
N GLU A 324 -4.13 -2.97 -17.27
CA GLU A 324 -5.54 -3.38 -17.25
C GLU A 324 -6.26 -2.98 -15.94
N GLY A 325 -5.51 -2.66 -14.89
CA GLY A 325 -6.06 -2.31 -13.58
C GLY A 325 -6.85 -1.00 -13.60
N SER A 326 -7.80 -0.92 -12.68
CA SER A 326 -8.71 0.22 -12.57
C SER A 326 -8.01 1.54 -12.28
N LEU A 327 -8.37 2.59 -13.01
CA LEU A 327 -7.99 3.97 -12.69
C LEU A 327 -8.69 4.50 -11.43
N GLU A 328 -9.80 3.90 -11.00
CA GLU A 328 -10.50 4.22 -9.76
C GLU A 328 -9.71 3.83 -8.49
N ILE A 329 -8.55 3.17 -8.67
CA ILE A 329 -7.59 2.93 -7.59
C ILE A 329 -7.01 4.22 -7.00
N ARG A 330 -7.09 5.34 -7.75
CA ARG A 330 -6.55 6.64 -7.33
C ARG A 330 -7.41 7.28 -6.25
N GLU A 331 -6.77 7.91 -5.31
CA GLU A 331 -7.43 8.95 -4.51
C GLU A 331 -7.52 10.26 -5.30
N PRO A 332 -8.44 11.18 -4.90
CA PRO A 332 -8.62 12.47 -5.58
C PRO A 332 -7.35 13.34 -5.65
N TYR A 333 -6.38 13.10 -4.77
CA TYR A 333 -5.10 13.82 -4.75
C TYR A 333 -4.03 13.24 -5.69
N ILE A 334 -4.29 12.09 -6.34
CA ILE A 334 -3.32 11.44 -7.23
C ILE A 334 -3.39 12.05 -8.63
N ALA A 335 -2.42 12.89 -8.96
CA ALA A 335 -2.16 13.40 -10.31
C ALA A 335 -1.30 12.44 -11.13
N THR A 336 -1.06 12.76 -12.41
CA THR A 336 -0.16 12.00 -13.29
C THR A 336 1.27 11.93 -12.73
N GLY A 337 1.78 13.05 -12.23
CA GLY A 337 3.09 13.16 -11.60
C GLY A 337 3.20 12.45 -10.25
N SER A 338 2.08 12.27 -9.54
CA SER A 338 2.08 11.64 -8.21
C SER A 338 2.65 10.22 -8.21
N THR A 339 2.49 9.49 -9.32
CA THR A 339 3.01 8.12 -9.50
C THR A 339 4.52 8.03 -9.41
N TYR A 340 5.23 9.13 -9.63
CA TYR A 340 6.69 9.20 -9.52
C TYR A 340 7.21 9.14 -8.07
N TRP A 341 6.31 9.04 -7.08
CA TRP A 341 6.70 8.58 -5.74
C TRP A 341 7.41 7.21 -5.79
N ALA A 342 7.12 6.40 -6.80
CA ALA A 342 7.83 5.16 -7.14
C ALA A 342 9.35 5.32 -7.26
N MET A 343 9.85 6.54 -7.53
CA MET A 343 11.28 6.82 -7.62
C MET A 343 12.03 6.70 -6.30
N LEU A 344 11.35 6.56 -5.17
CA LEU A 344 11.97 6.13 -3.90
C LEU A 344 12.77 4.83 -4.08
N ALA A 345 12.22 3.86 -4.82
CA ALA A 345 12.93 2.61 -5.11
C ALA A 345 14.25 2.84 -5.84
N PHE A 346 14.22 3.69 -6.87
CA PHE A 346 15.41 4.00 -7.67
C PHE A 346 16.37 4.93 -6.95
N GLY A 347 15.86 5.83 -6.10
CA GLY A 347 16.70 6.66 -5.23
C GLY A 347 17.55 5.83 -4.28
N ALA A 348 16.94 4.84 -3.67
CA ALA A 348 17.63 3.91 -2.80
C ALA A 348 18.57 2.98 -3.58
N LEU A 349 18.07 2.36 -4.66
CA LEU A 349 18.83 1.42 -5.49
C LEU A 349 20.08 2.06 -6.09
N TRP A 350 19.96 3.24 -6.69
CA TRP A 350 21.07 3.94 -7.31
C TRP A 350 21.99 4.66 -6.31
N SER A 351 21.60 4.76 -5.04
CA SER A 351 22.51 5.22 -3.97
C SER A 351 23.51 4.13 -3.54
N LEU A 352 23.35 2.90 -4.02
CA LEU A 352 24.37 1.84 -3.84
C LEU A 352 25.50 2.01 -4.85
N PRO A 353 26.76 1.72 -4.45
CA PRO A 353 27.90 1.64 -5.36
C PRO A 353 27.67 0.66 -6.51
N ASP A 354 28.37 0.87 -7.62
CA ASP A 354 28.23 0.00 -8.79
C ASP A 354 28.81 -1.41 -8.56
N ASP A 355 29.71 -1.55 -7.60
CA ASP A 355 30.34 -2.80 -7.14
C ASP A 355 29.76 -3.33 -5.80
N ASP A 356 28.63 -2.76 -5.33
CA ASP A 356 28.00 -3.20 -4.09
C ASP A 356 27.64 -4.70 -4.15
N PRO A 357 27.89 -5.46 -3.05
CA PRO A 357 27.53 -6.88 -2.96
C PRO A 357 26.07 -7.21 -3.32
N PHE A 358 25.15 -6.24 -3.19
CA PHE A 358 23.77 -6.40 -3.62
C PHE A 358 23.65 -6.89 -5.08
N TRP A 359 24.49 -6.39 -5.98
CA TRP A 359 24.43 -6.70 -7.41
C TRP A 359 24.87 -8.12 -7.75
N THR A 360 25.67 -8.75 -6.90
CA THR A 360 26.29 -10.06 -7.14
C THR A 360 25.83 -11.15 -6.19
N ALA A 361 25.17 -10.80 -5.07
CA ALA A 361 24.67 -11.77 -4.10
C ALA A 361 23.78 -12.83 -4.78
N GLU A 362 23.96 -14.10 -4.42
CA GLU A 362 23.05 -15.16 -4.82
C GLU A 362 21.65 -14.88 -4.27
N GLU A 363 20.63 -14.99 -5.13
CA GLU A 363 19.25 -14.75 -4.71
C GLU A 363 18.77 -15.86 -3.77
N GLU A 364 18.23 -15.47 -2.63
CA GLU A 364 17.63 -16.36 -1.65
C GLU A 364 16.10 -16.29 -1.66
N PRO A 365 15.41 -17.39 -1.33
CA PRO A 365 13.95 -17.46 -1.44
C PRO A 365 13.24 -16.51 -0.45
N LEU A 366 12.12 -15.93 -0.89
CA LEU A 366 11.20 -15.18 -0.04
C LEU A 366 10.45 -16.13 0.92
N PRO A 367 9.87 -15.64 2.02
CA PRO A 367 9.15 -16.48 2.99
C PRO A 367 8.09 -17.38 2.35
N ALA A 368 7.31 -16.87 1.39
CA ALA A 368 6.28 -17.65 0.68
C ALA A 368 6.85 -18.75 -0.25
N GLU A 369 8.17 -18.81 -0.46
CA GLU A 369 8.85 -19.86 -1.19
C GLU A 369 9.51 -20.89 -0.26
N GLN A 370 9.74 -20.52 1.01
CA GLN A 370 10.42 -21.37 1.99
C GLN A 370 9.45 -22.34 2.68
N GLY A 371 8.19 -21.94 2.86
CA GLY A 371 7.18 -22.75 3.53
C GLY A 371 5.90 -21.96 3.77
N ASP A 372 4.87 -22.66 4.24
CA ASP A 372 3.65 -22.05 4.72
C ASP A 372 3.95 -21.26 6.01
N PHE A 373 3.31 -20.11 6.15
CA PHE A 373 3.43 -19.31 7.37
C PHE A 373 2.13 -18.61 7.72
N ILE A 374 1.97 -18.35 9.02
CA ILE A 374 1.01 -17.41 9.59
C ILE A 374 1.80 -16.41 10.43
N ARG A 375 1.50 -15.13 10.27
CA ARG A 375 2.09 -14.04 11.06
C ARG A 375 1.00 -13.13 11.60
N VAL A 376 1.02 -12.92 12.89
CA VAL A 376 0.10 -12.02 13.59
C VAL A 376 0.80 -10.70 13.87
N PHE A 377 0.17 -9.60 13.51
CA PHE A 377 0.65 -8.24 13.69
C PHE A 377 -0.36 -7.47 14.57
N PRO A 378 -0.19 -7.47 15.89
CA PRO A 378 -1.16 -6.88 16.80
C PRO A 378 -1.33 -5.37 16.63
N GLN A 379 -0.24 -4.63 16.33
CA GLN A 379 -0.28 -3.18 16.20
C GLN A 379 -1.21 -2.73 15.06
N PRO A 380 -1.04 -3.20 13.80
CA PRO A 380 -1.96 -2.86 12.72
C PRO A 380 -3.26 -3.68 12.74
N GLY A 381 -3.40 -4.70 13.58
CA GLY A 381 -4.56 -5.59 13.60
C GLY A 381 -4.62 -6.51 12.37
N TRP A 382 -3.49 -7.08 11.95
CA TRP A 382 -3.40 -7.93 10.76
C TRP A 382 -3.00 -9.36 11.11
N VAL A 383 -3.49 -10.29 10.29
CA VAL A 383 -2.96 -11.65 10.14
C VAL A 383 -2.51 -11.81 8.70
N VAL A 384 -1.29 -12.27 8.49
CA VAL A 384 -0.73 -12.52 7.15
C VAL A 384 -0.42 -13.99 7.00
N VAL A 385 -0.97 -14.58 5.94
CA VAL A 385 -0.82 -16.01 5.62
C VAL A 385 -0.11 -16.14 4.29
N GLY A 386 0.94 -16.94 4.23
CA GLY A 386 1.61 -17.34 3.00
C GLY A 386 1.48 -18.83 2.77
N THR A 387 1.31 -19.23 1.51
CA THR A 387 1.19 -20.64 1.10
C THR A 387 2.26 -20.98 0.09
N GLN A 388 3.14 -21.92 0.43
CA GLN A 388 4.26 -22.32 -0.43
C GLN A 388 3.79 -22.93 -1.75
N ALA A 389 2.73 -23.74 -1.71
CA ALA A 389 2.22 -24.46 -2.88
C ALA A 389 1.85 -23.51 -4.04
N THR A 390 1.29 -22.33 -3.74
CA THR A 390 0.95 -21.31 -4.73
C THR A 390 1.89 -20.11 -4.72
N GLY A 391 2.71 -20.00 -3.68
CA GLY A 391 3.54 -18.82 -3.43
C GLY A 391 2.74 -17.55 -3.13
N ALA A 392 1.44 -17.68 -2.85
CA ALA A 392 0.53 -16.56 -2.62
C ALA A 392 0.60 -16.05 -1.17
N VAL A 393 0.20 -14.80 -0.99
CA VAL A 393 0.08 -14.14 0.32
C VAL A 393 -1.29 -13.53 0.47
N GLN A 394 -1.89 -13.68 1.65
CA GLN A 394 -3.17 -13.10 2.05
C GLN A 394 -2.97 -12.26 3.31
N ARG A 395 -3.40 -10.99 3.29
CA ARG A 395 -3.40 -10.08 4.44
C ARG A 395 -4.82 -9.90 4.93
N PHE A 396 -5.13 -10.45 6.08
CA PHE A 396 -6.40 -10.26 6.78
C PHE A 396 -6.34 -9.00 7.65
N ASN A 397 -7.44 -8.24 7.69
CA ASN A 397 -7.49 -6.92 8.33
C ASN A 397 -8.68 -6.78 9.28
N ALA A 398 -8.38 -6.66 10.57
CA ALA A 398 -9.33 -6.24 11.61
C ALA A 398 -9.12 -4.79 12.06
N GLY A 399 -7.97 -4.19 11.68
CA GLY A 399 -7.49 -2.89 12.15
C GLY A 399 -8.02 -1.69 11.39
N SER A 400 -7.12 -0.89 10.84
CA SER A 400 -7.39 0.39 10.19
C SER A 400 -8.59 0.41 9.27
N GLN A 401 -9.29 1.53 9.26
CA GLN A 401 -10.40 1.82 8.33
C GLN A 401 -10.26 3.24 7.77
N HIS A 402 -10.66 3.43 6.52
CA HIS A 402 -10.68 4.72 5.84
C HIS A 402 -11.56 4.63 4.58
N TYR A 403 -10.94 4.42 3.39
CA TYR A 403 -11.69 4.15 2.16
C TYR A 403 -12.19 2.69 2.17
N PRO A 404 -13.50 2.42 1.98
CA PRO A 404 -14.06 1.06 2.14
C PRO A 404 -13.33 -0.01 1.31
N ALA A 405 -13.06 0.25 0.04
CA ALA A 405 -12.36 -0.70 -0.83
C ALA A 405 -10.93 -1.02 -0.38
N LYS A 406 -10.24 -0.07 0.26
CA LYS A 406 -8.82 -0.14 0.57
C LYS A 406 -8.50 -0.51 2.02
N TYR A 407 -9.47 -0.35 2.94
CA TYR A 407 -9.30 -0.62 4.37
C TYR A 407 -10.43 -1.44 4.97
N GLY A 408 -11.59 -1.53 4.29
CA GLY A 408 -12.79 -2.16 4.82
C GLY A 408 -12.90 -3.67 4.59
N LYS A 409 -12.07 -4.25 3.71
CA LYS A 409 -12.18 -5.66 3.36
C LYS A 409 -11.54 -6.56 4.43
N PHE A 410 -12.04 -7.79 4.53
CA PHE A 410 -11.52 -8.79 5.46
C PHE A 410 -10.17 -9.32 5.03
N VAL A 411 -9.94 -9.46 3.72
CA VAL A 411 -8.70 -9.99 3.17
C VAL A 411 -8.29 -9.25 1.90
N TYR A 412 -6.98 -9.05 1.75
CA TYR A 412 -6.29 -8.55 0.56
C TYR A 412 -5.31 -9.62 0.13
N ALA A 413 -5.54 -10.22 -1.04
CA ALA A 413 -4.79 -11.39 -1.50
C ALA A 413 -4.01 -11.10 -2.78
N THR A 414 -2.79 -11.61 -2.89
CA THR A 414 -1.97 -11.46 -4.09
C THR A 414 -2.51 -12.28 -5.27
N ALA A 415 -3.22 -13.38 -4.99
CA ALA A 415 -3.85 -14.24 -5.99
C ALA A 415 -5.23 -13.73 -6.46
N ALA A 416 -5.89 -12.91 -5.63
CA ALA A 416 -7.22 -12.38 -5.89
C ALA A 416 -7.28 -10.89 -5.49
N PRO A 417 -6.70 -9.99 -6.31
CA PRO A 417 -6.64 -8.56 -6.04
C PRO A 417 -8.04 -7.96 -5.95
N PHE A 418 -8.25 -7.07 -4.99
CA PHE A 418 -9.55 -6.52 -4.64
C PHE A 418 -10.15 -5.60 -5.72
N ASN A 419 -11.46 -5.42 -5.67
CA ASN A 419 -12.19 -4.44 -6.47
C ASN A 419 -12.26 -3.08 -5.78
N VAL A 420 -12.19 -2.00 -6.55
CA VAL A 420 -12.23 -0.62 -6.03
C VAL A 420 -13.65 -0.09 -5.85
N GLY A 421 -14.64 -0.72 -6.47
CA GLY A 421 -16.05 -0.35 -6.37
C GLY A 421 -16.94 -1.18 -7.28
N LEU A 422 -18.21 -0.77 -7.40
CA LEU A 422 -19.17 -1.24 -8.38
C LEU A 422 -19.43 -0.16 -9.44
N ALA A 423 -20.00 -0.55 -10.58
CA ALA A 423 -20.29 0.35 -11.70
C ALA A 423 -21.22 1.53 -11.34
N ASP A 424 -22.03 1.38 -10.31
CA ASP A 424 -22.96 2.39 -9.79
C ASP A 424 -22.34 3.26 -8.67
N GLY A 425 -21.05 3.13 -8.41
CA GLY A 425 -20.33 3.89 -7.38
C GLY A 425 -20.43 3.32 -5.97
N ARG A 426 -21.20 2.24 -5.76
CA ARG A 426 -21.26 1.56 -4.45
C ARG A 426 -19.96 0.79 -4.18
N PRO A 427 -19.61 0.50 -2.90
CA PRO A 427 -18.51 -0.40 -2.59
C PRO A 427 -18.79 -1.80 -3.14
N SER A 428 -17.77 -2.46 -3.68
CA SER A 428 -17.87 -3.86 -4.09
C SER A 428 -17.91 -4.77 -2.86
N PRO A 429 -18.80 -5.77 -2.81
CA PRO A 429 -18.93 -6.68 -1.67
C PRO A 429 -17.80 -7.73 -1.57
N ASP A 430 -16.82 -7.69 -2.45
CA ASP A 430 -15.70 -8.64 -2.41
C ASP A 430 -14.95 -8.57 -1.08
N ALA A 431 -14.68 -9.75 -0.53
CA ALA A 431 -14.04 -9.93 0.77
C ALA A 431 -14.71 -9.12 1.91
N MET A 432 -16.04 -8.99 1.87
CA MET A 432 -16.85 -8.27 2.86
C MET A 432 -18.20 -8.95 3.06
N LEU A 433 -18.76 -8.80 4.28
CA LEU A 433 -20.17 -8.94 4.54
C LEU A 433 -20.81 -7.56 4.35
N CYS A 434 -21.75 -7.44 3.44
CA CYS A 434 -22.50 -6.20 3.19
C CYS A 434 -23.98 -6.39 3.50
N LEU A 435 -24.52 -5.55 4.37
CA LEU A 435 -25.97 -5.44 4.57
C LEU A 435 -26.57 -4.65 3.41
N THR A 436 -27.83 -4.93 3.06
CA THR A 436 -28.53 -4.20 2.00
C THR A 436 -30.03 -4.15 2.26
N ASP A 437 -30.66 -3.04 1.88
CA ASP A 437 -32.11 -2.88 1.81
C ASP A 437 -32.66 -3.01 0.37
N GLY A 438 -31.77 -3.41 -0.56
CA GLY A 438 -32.05 -3.52 -1.99
C GLY A 438 -31.69 -2.25 -2.79
N GLN A 439 -31.53 -1.11 -2.15
CA GLN A 439 -31.07 0.15 -2.75
C GLN A 439 -29.63 0.45 -2.36
N ASP A 440 -29.34 0.47 -1.07
CA ASP A 440 -28.02 0.72 -0.53
C ASP A 440 -27.27 -0.58 -0.25
N LEU A 441 -25.94 -0.50 -0.31
CA LEU A 441 -25.03 -1.57 0.09
C LEU A 441 -24.13 -1.05 1.22
N GLY A 442 -24.35 -1.57 2.41
CA GLY A 442 -23.57 -1.24 3.59
C GLY A 442 -22.14 -1.76 3.50
N HIS A 443 -21.27 -1.14 4.25
CA HIS A 443 -19.88 -1.55 4.41
C HIS A 443 -19.40 -1.24 5.83
N ARG A 444 -18.27 -1.78 6.22
CA ARG A 444 -17.65 -1.47 7.51
C ARG A 444 -17.37 0.03 7.61
N SER A 445 -18.22 0.77 8.33
CA SER A 445 -18.14 2.23 8.43
C SER A 445 -17.40 2.70 9.66
N GLU A 446 -17.51 1.95 10.77
CA GLU A 446 -16.88 2.26 12.04
C GLU A 446 -16.53 0.96 12.75
N THR A 447 -15.25 0.79 13.12
CA THR A 447 -14.78 -0.33 13.93
C THR A 447 -14.76 0.08 15.39
N LEU A 448 -15.58 -0.59 16.21
CA LEU A 448 -15.73 -0.31 17.63
C LEU A 448 -14.67 -1.03 18.47
N ALA A 449 -14.36 -2.25 18.10
CA ALA A 449 -13.32 -3.05 18.73
C ALA A 449 -12.70 -4.03 17.74
N SER A 450 -11.43 -4.35 17.92
CA SER A 450 -10.76 -5.39 17.14
C SER A 450 -9.59 -6.02 17.89
N VAL A 451 -9.33 -7.29 17.62
CA VAL A 451 -8.23 -8.06 18.18
C VAL A 451 -7.79 -9.13 17.18
N VAL A 452 -6.51 -9.46 17.23
CA VAL A 452 -5.90 -10.55 16.43
C VAL A 452 -5.09 -11.44 17.35
N GLY A 453 -4.96 -12.72 17.00
CA GLY A 453 -4.21 -13.66 17.84
C GLY A 453 -3.73 -14.91 17.12
N GLU A 454 -2.86 -15.63 17.78
CA GLU A 454 -2.37 -16.93 17.32
C GLU A 454 -3.44 -18.02 17.50
N PRO A 455 -3.50 -19.03 16.61
CA PRO A 455 -2.60 -19.30 15.49
C PRO A 455 -3.02 -18.63 14.16
N GLY A 456 -3.64 -17.48 14.15
CA GLY A 456 -4.05 -16.79 12.94
C GLY A 456 -5.55 -16.54 12.87
N TRP A 457 -6.10 -15.99 13.93
CA TRP A 457 -7.47 -15.51 13.95
C TRP A 457 -7.54 -14.00 14.17
N LEU A 458 -8.65 -13.44 13.76
CA LEU A 458 -8.99 -12.04 14.00
C LEU A 458 -10.46 -11.91 14.36
N ARG A 459 -10.77 -10.94 15.18
CA ARG A 459 -12.13 -10.62 15.59
C ARG A 459 -12.34 -9.12 15.64
N MET A 460 -13.52 -8.68 15.18
CA MET A 460 -13.86 -7.27 15.14
C MET A 460 -15.36 -7.06 15.37
N ARG A 461 -15.69 -5.93 15.97
CA ARG A 461 -17.06 -5.37 16.03
C ARG A 461 -17.07 -4.07 15.26
N TYR A 462 -18.02 -3.91 14.36
CA TYR A 462 -18.15 -2.72 13.52
C TYR A 462 -19.61 -2.42 13.20
N GLN A 463 -19.83 -1.23 12.65
CA GLN A 463 -21.16 -0.78 12.24
C GLN A 463 -21.32 -0.74 10.73
N GLN A 464 -22.56 -0.95 10.30
CA GLN A 464 -23.01 -0.70 8.92
C GLN A 464 -24.32 0.12 8.94
N LYS A 465 -24.42 1.08 8.01
CA LYS A 465 -25.59 1.96 7.86
C LYS A 465 -26.39 1.54 6.63
N VAL A 466 -27.62 1.07 6.81
CA VAL A 466 -28.53 0.63 5.76
C VAL A 466 -29.98 0.80 6.23
N GLY A 467 -30.89 1.11 5.33
CA GLY A 467 -32.34 1.21 5.63
C GLY A 467 -32.67 2.20 6.74
N GLY A 468 -31.89 3.27 6.88
CA GLY A 468 -32.04 4.26 7.93
C GLY A 468 -31.59 3.82 9.32
N GLY A 469 -31.09 2.58 9.50
CA GLY A 469 -30.59 2.03 10.75
C GLY A 469 -29.06 1.94 10.81
N VAL A 470 -28.52 1.80 12.02
CA VAL A 470 -27.08 1.56 12.29
C VAL A 470 -26.94 0.17 12.92
N HIS A 471 -26.61 -0.80 12.09
CA HIS A 471 -26.53 -2.21 12.49
C HIS A 471 -25.15 -2.53 13.03
N THR A 472 -25.08 -3.40 14.05
CA THR A 472 -23.82 -3.90 14.61
C THR A 472 -23.51 -5.29 14.06
N VAL A 473 -22.25 -5.50 13.69
CA VAL A 473 -21.74 -6.78 13.20
C VAL A 473 -20.51 -7.19 14.01
N ASP A 474 -20.59 -8.35 14.66
CA ASP A 474 -19.45 -9.05 15.22
C ASP A 474 -18.94 -10.06 14.17
N THR A 475 -17.68 -9.95 13.80
CA THR A 475 -17.03 -10.86 12.83
C THR A 475 -15.84 -11.55 13.46
N THR A 476 -15.78 -12.86 13.33
CA THR A 476 -14.59 -13.68 13.63
C THR A 476 -14.10 -14.34 12.35
N ILE A 477 -12.79 -14.28 12.11
CA ILE A 477 -12.14 -14.97 10.99
C ILE A 477 -11.04 -15.84 11.57
N ALA A 478 -10.96 -17.11 11.15
CA ALA A 478 -9.88 -18.03 11.49
C ALA A 478 -9.26 -18.57 10.20
N THR A 479 -7.93 -18.51 10.10
CA THR A 479 -7.19 -18.81 8.88
C THR A 479 -6.52 -20.17 8.94
N ARG A 480 -6.47 -20.87 7.78
CA ARG A 480 -5.77 -22.14 7.62
C ARG A 480 -5.29 -22.32 6.18
N GLY A 481 -4.04 -21.94 5.91
CA GLY A 481 -3.49 -21.98 4.55
C GLY A 481 -4.32 -21.14 3.58
N GLU A 482 -4.80 -21.75 2.50
CA GLU A 482 -5.63 -21.10 1.48
C GLU A 482 -7.11 -20.95 1.88
N VAL A 483 -7.52 -21.53 3.01
CA VAL A 483 -8.90 -21.51 3.50
C VAL A 483 -8.99 -20.62 4.75
N HIS A 484 -10.10 -19.91 4.88
CA HIS A 484 -10.46 -19.24 6.12
C HIS A 484 -11.95 -19.33 6.39
N LEU A 485 -12.28 -19.52 7.67
CA LEU A 485 -13.66 -19.43 8.15
C LEU A 485 -14.01 -17.97 8.43
N ARG A 486 -15.22 -17.57 8.09
CA ARG A 486 -15.85 -16.31 8.52
C ARG A 486 -17.12 -16.64 9.30
N ALA A 487 -17.23 -16.09 10.50
CA ALA A 487 -18.42 -16.18 11.33
C ALA A 487 -18.90 -14.77 11.70
N HIS A 488 -20.15 -14.49 11.48
CA HIS A 488 -20.75 -13.19 11.73
C HIS A 488 -21.97 -13.34 12.64
N ARG A 489 -22.11 -12.41 13.60
CA ARG A 489 -23.33 -12.18 14.33
C ARG A 489 -23.79 -10.76 14.03
N VAL A 490 -24.90 -10.65 13.29
CA VAL A 490 -25.50 -9.38 12.90
C VAL A 490 -26.63 -9.06 13.88
N THR A 491 -26.57 -7.89 14.50
CA THR A 491 -27.65 -7.34 15.33
C THR A 491 -28.26 -6.15 14.62
N LEU A 492 -29.53 -6.30 14.22
CA LEU A 492 -30.24 -5.25 13.52
C LEU A 492 -30.66 -4.15 14.49
N ASP A 493 -30.56 -2.91 14.01
CA ASP A 493 -31.13 -1.75 14.66
C ASP A 493 -32.67 -1.84 14.56
N ALA A 494 -33.34 -1.76 15.71
CA ALA A 494 -34.82 -1.82 15.78
C ALA A 494 -35.52 -0.63 15.08
N THR A 495 -34.79 0.44 14.77
CA THR A 495 -35.32 1.62 14.06
C THR A 495 -35.19 1.50 12.54
N ALA A 496 -34.55 0.47 12.01
CA ALA A 496 -34.40 0.24 10.59
C ALA A 496 -35.76 0.06 9.90
N GLN A 497 -35.90 0.66 8.72
CA GLN A 497 -37.09 0.59 7.92
C GLN A 497 -36.96 -0.50 6.84
N GLY A 498 -37.93 -1.42 6.82
CA GLY A 498 -37.98 -2.49 5.83
C GLY A 498 -37.07 -3.69 6.14
N PRO A 499 -37.07 -4.71 5.27
CA PRO A 499 -36.23 -5.88 5.44
C PRO A 499 -34.77 -5.56 5.12
N VAL A 500 -33.85 -6.10 5.92
CA VAL A 500 -32.43 -6.06 5.68
C VAL A 500 -31.96 -7.43 5.19
N ALA A 501 -31.24 -7.46 4.10
CA ALA A 501 -30.64 -8.62 3.45
C ALA A 501 -29.12 -8.60 3.60
N VAL A 502 -28.45 -9.67 3.17
CA VAL A 502 -26.99 -9.81 3.17
C VAL A 502 -26.49 -10.20 1.79
N VAL A 503 -25.36 -9.63 1.41
CA VAL A 503 -24.46 -10.14 0.39
C VAL A 503 -23.08 -10.32 1.02
N GLU A 504 -22.56 -11.53 0.98
CA GLU A 504 -21.18 -11.81 1.38
C GLU A 504 -20.37 -12.29 0.19
N GLY A 505 -19.41 -11.48 -0.22
CA GLY A 505 -18.50 -11.82 -1.30
C GLY A 505 -17.25 -12.55 -0.79
N ALA A 506 -16.82 -13.58 -1.52
CA ALA A 506 -15.46 -14.09 -1.43
C ALA A 506 -14.46 -13.01 -1.90
N ALA A 507 -13.22 -13.36 -2.25
CA ALA A 507 -12.37 -12.46 -3.00
C ALA A 507 -12.75 -12.45 -4.50
N PRO A 508 -12.45 -11.40 -5.28
CA PRO A 508 -12.72 -11.39 -6.70
C PRO A 508 -11.60 -12.13 -7.44
N LEU A 509 -11.94 -13.08 -8.29
CA LEU A 509 -10.99 -13.69 -9.21
C LEU A 509 -10.81 -12.78 -10.42
N GLY A 510 -9.66 -12.09 -10.51
CA GLY A 510 -9.31 -11.29 -11.67
C GLY A 510 -8.78 -12.11 -12.84
N TYR A 511 -9.08 -11.68 -14.08
CA TYR A 511 -8.58 -12.32 -15.30
C TYR A 511 -8.37 -11.30 -16.41
N VAL A 512 -7.54 -11.66 -17.41
CA VAL A 512 -7.25 -10.80 -18.57
C VAL A 512 -8.26 -11.01 -19.68
N SER A 513 -8.42 -10.00 -20.55
CA SER A 513 -9.26 -10.11 -21.75
C SER A 513 -8.89 -11.32 -22.61
N GLY A 514 -9.90 -12.12 -22.97
CA GLY A 514 -9.74 -13.35 -23.75
C GLY A 514 -9.64 -14.61 -22.90
N ASP A 515 -9.37 -14.52 -21.61
CA ASP A 515 -9.53 -15.65 -20.69
C ASP A 515 -11.02 -15.88 -20.39
N HIS A 516 -11.36 -17.14 -20.22
CA HIS A 516 -12.71 -17.55 -19.83
C HIS A 516 -12.64 -18.28 -18.50
N PRO A 517 -12.91 -17.59 -17.37
CA PRO A 517 -12.93 -18.27 -16.08
C PRO A 517 -14.01 -19.35 -16.05
N ALA A 518 -13.66 -20.52 -15.51
CA ALA A 518 -14.65 -21.52 -15.18
C ALA A 518 -15.43 -21.06 -13.94
N ILE A 519 -16.76 -21.12 -14.02
CA ILE A 519 -17.67 -20.78 -12.92
C ILE A 519 -18.48 -22.06 -12.63
N ASP A 520 -18.46 -22.49 -11.40
CA ASP A 520 -19.17 -23.67 -10.92
C ASP A 520 -19.88 -23.35 -9.60
N GLY A 521 -20.98 -24.05 -9.33
CA GLY A 521 -21.75 -23.81 -8.13
C GLY A 521 -22.88 -24.81 -7.95
N ASP A 522 -23.16 -25.13 -6.69
CA ASP A 522 -24.30 -25.95 -6.29
C ASP A 522 -25.17 -25.22 -5.28
N ALA A 523 -26.35 -24.76 -5.75
CA ALA A 523 -27.32 -24.05 -4.93
C ALA A 523 -27.82 -24.88 -3.74
N LEU A 524 -27.97 -26.18 -3.89
CA LEU A 524 -28.48 -27.07 -2.83
C LEU A 524 -27.37 -27.36 -1.81
N ALA A 525 -26.15 -27.65 -2.27
CA ALA A 525 -24.99 -27.82 -1.41
C ALA A 525 -24.49 -26.51 -0.81
N GLY A 526 -24.79 -25.38 -1.45
CA GLY A 526 -24.51 -24.04 -0.92
C GLY A 526 -23.07 -23.56 -1.11
N TRP A 527 -22.48 -23.79 -2.29
CA TRP A 527 -21.15 -23.27 -2.63
C TRP A 527 -21.10 -22.69 -4.05
N GLU A 528 -20.19 -21.74 -4.24
CA GLU A 528 -19.81 -21.17 -5.53
C GLU A 528 -18.30 -21.05 -5.67
N MET A 529 -17.80 -21.26 -6.90
CA MET A 529 -16.39 -21.15 -7.24
C MET A 529 -16.18 -20.48 -8.60
N ALA A 530 -15.11 -19.71 -8.69
CA ALA A 530 -14.55 -19.27 -9.97
C ALA A 530 -13.08 -19.69 -10.04
N SER A 531 -12.61 -20.11 -11.23
CA SER A 531 -11.22 -20.48 -11.45
C SER A 531 -10.69 -20.00 -12.81
N ALA A 532 -9.45 -19.52 -12.84
CA ALA A 532 -8.73 -19.09 -14.04
C ALA A 532 -7.22 -19.12 -13.78
N GLY A 533 -6.41 -19.42 -14.79
CA GLY A 533 -4.95 -19.31 -14.72
C GLY A 533 -4.27 -20.11 -13.59
N GLY A 534 -4.86 -21.24 -13.18
CA GLY A 534 -4.36 -22.07 -12.08
C GLY A 534 -4.74 -21.56 -10.68
N GLN A 535 -5.51 -20.47 -10.58
CA GLN A 535 -6.04 -19.92 -9.34
C GLN A 535 -7.53 -20.18 -9.22
N ALA A 536 -8.03 -20.29 -7.98
CA ALA A 536 -9.45 -20.39 -7.68
C ALA A 536 -9.83 -19.55 -6.47
N VAL A 537 -11.07 -19.08 -6.50
CA VAL A 537 -11.76 -18.47 -5.36
C VAL A 537 -13.08 -19.20 -5.19
N ALA A 538 -13.35 -19.70 -3.99
CA ALA A 538 -14.61 -20.34 -3.65
C ALA A 538 -15.17 -19.84 -2.32
N ILE A 539 -16.49 -19.94 -2.18
CA ILE A 539 -17.21 -19.69 -0.92
C ILE A 539 -18.23 -20.79 -0.70
N ALA A 540 -18.31 -21.33 0.52
CA ALA A 540 -19.23 -22.37 0.91
C ALA A 540 -19.94 -22.02 2.23
N ARG A 541 -21.27 -22.10 2.26
CA ARG A 541 -22.07 -21.90 3.47
C ARG A 541 -21.85 -23.03 4.48
N LEU A 542 -21.86 -22.68 5.76
CA LEU A 542 -21.97 -23.62 6.86
C LEU A 542 -23.27 -23.43 7.63
N ALA A 543 -23.64 -22.19 7.95
CA ALA A 543 -24.87 -21.85 8.68
C ALA A 543 -25.41 -20.48 8.28
N GLY A 544 -26.72 -20.29 8.36
CA GLY A 544 -27.41 -19.01 8.30
C GLY A 544 -27.66 -18.42 6.91
N TYR A 545 -27.12 -19.01 5.84
CA TYR A 545 -27.36 -18.56 4.46
C TYR A 545 -28.49 -19.37 3.81
N ASP A 546 -29.47 -18.69 3.24
CA ASP A 546 -30.67 -19.26 2.60
C ASP A 546 -30.68 -19.09 1.06
N GLY A 547 -29.73 -18.35 0.53
CA GLY A 547 -29.59 -18.07 -0.88
C GLY A 547 -28.15 -18.07 -1.34
N GLN A 548 -27.96 -18.10 -2.64
CA GLN A 548 -26.68 -17.84 -3.28
C GLN A 548 -26.89 -17.04 -4.57
N ARG A 549 -26.00 -16.10 -4.85
CA ARG A 549 -25.95 -15.42 -6.14
C ARG A 549 -24.75 -15.95 -6.92
N ARG A 550 -25.03 -16.43 -8.12
CA ARG A 550 -23.97 -16.84 -9.04
C ARG A 550 -23.02 -15.66 -9.29
N ALA A 551 -21.74 -15.95 -9.31
CA ALA A 551 -20.67 -15.02 -9.60
C ALA A 551 -20.91 -14.14 -10.84
N ALA A 552 -21.62 -14.65 -11.87
CA ALA A 552 -22.03 -13.90 -13.06
C ALA A 552 -22.97 -12.70 -12.78
N ALA A 553 -23.65 -12.66 -11.64
CA ALA A 553 -24.52 -11.54 -11.28
C ALA A 553 -23.72 -10.29 -10.87
N TRP A 554 -22.43 -10.45 -10.57
CA TRP A 554 -21.53 -9.38 -10.16
C TRP A 554 -20.47 -9.09 -11.23
N LYS A 555 -20.74 -9.38 -12.50
CA LYS A 555 -20.01 -8.78 -13.60
C LYS A 555 -20.28 -7.29 -13.51
N GLY A 556 -19.39 -6.62 -12.78
CA GLY A 556 -19.34 -5.19 -12.75
C GLY A 556 -18.90 -4.64 -14.10
N ARG A 557 -18.80 -3.35 -14.21
CA ARG A 557 -18.03 -2.65 -15.22
C ARG A 557 -16.65 -3.29 -15.29
N ASP A 558 -16.26 -3.69 -16.50
CA ASP A 558 -14.98 -4.31 -16.77
C ASP A 558 -13.89 -3.23 -16.60
N ASP A 559 -13.46 -2.86 -15.48
CA ASP A 559 -12.39 -1.90 -15.17
C ASP A 559 -12.32 -1.53 -13.67
N LEU A 560 -12.94 -2.34 -12.82
CA LEU A 560 -13.02 -2.04 -11.38
C LEU A 560 -12.15 -2.91 -10.50
N ASN A 561 -11.49 -3.96 -11.05
CA ASN A 561 -10.48 -4.69 -10.29
C ASN A 561 -9.17 -3.89 -10.24
N SER A 562 -8.47 -3.95 -9.12
CA SER A 562 -7.25 -3.17 -8.90
C SER A 562 -6.08 -3.54 -9.84
N VAL A 563 -6.08 -4.76 -10.38
CA VAL A 563 -4.97 -5.32 -11.19
C VAL A 563 -5.43 -5.77 -12.57
N PHE A 564 -6.63 -6.33 -12.69
CA PHE A 564 -7.16 -6.96 -13.91
C PHE A 564 -8.29 -6.16 -14.53
N GLY A 565 -8.47 -6.28 -15.85
CA GLY A 565 -9.58 -5.63 -16.56
C GLY A 565 -10.94 -6.26 -16.23
N HIS A 566 -10.94 -7.55 -15.90
CA HIS A 566 -12.16 -8.32 -15.63
C HIS A 566 -12.08 -9.08 -14.32
N TYR A 567 -13.22 -9.41 -13.74
CA TYR A 567 -13.29 -10.25 -12.53
C TYR A 567 -14.58 -11.05 -12.44
N VAL A 568 -14.53 -12.11 -11.64
CA VAL A 568 -15.70 -12.89 -11.20
C VAL A 568 -15.70 -12.93 -9.68
N LEU A 569 -16.85 -12.69 -9.06
CA LEU A 569 -17.00 -12.65 -7.61
C LEU A 569 -18.00 -13.74 -7.14
N PRO A 570 -17.54 -14.87 -6.58
CA PRO A 570 -18.40 -15.80 -5.87
C PRO A 570 -18.99 -15.15 -4.60
N ALA A 571 -20.27 -15.37 -4.34
CA ALA A 571 -20.95 -14.74 -3.19
C ALA A 571 -22.09 -15.59 -2.63
N LEU A 572 -22.39 -15.43 -1.34
CA LEU A 572 -23.56 -15.96 -0.65
C LEU A 572 -24.53 -14.82 -0.33
N THR A 573 -25.82 -15.14 -0.19
CA THR A 573 -26.85 -14.16 0.15
C THR A 573 -27.79 -14.68 1.22
N VAL A 574 -28.41 -13.74 1.94
CA VAL A 574 -29.59 -13.93 2.78
C VAL A 574 -30.61 -12.87 2.39
N ASP A 575 -31.81 -13.26 1.99
CA ASP A 575 -32.82 -12.32 1.50
C ASP A 575 -33.47 -11.50 2.64
N ARG A 576 -33.48 -12.05 3.87
CA ARG A 576 -34.01 -11.36 5.04
C ARG A 576 -33.37 -11.82 6.33
N LEU A 577 -32.77 -10.90 7.06
CA LEU A 577 -32.19 -11.17 8.39
C LEU A 577 -33.26 -11.18 9.49
N GLN A 578 -33.03 -11.99 10.53
CA GLN A 578 -33.65 -11.91 11.82
C GLN A 578 -33.03 -10.77 12.64
N PRO A 579 -33.71 -10.28 13.73
CA PRO A 579 -33.16 -9.22 14.60
C PRO A 579 -31.75 -9.49 15.12
N VAL A 580 -31.43 -10.74 15.42
CA VAL A 580 -30.08 -11.27 15.64
C VAL A 580 -29.91 -12.47 14.69
N HIS A 581 -28.91 -12.42 13.83
CA HIS A 581 -28.69 -13.45 12.82
C HIS A 581 -27.24 -13.87 12.77
N GLU A 582 -26.99 -15.17 12.84
CA GLU A 582 -25.65 -15.75 12.77
C GLU A 582 -25.41 -16.37 11.40
N LEU A 583 -24.23 -16.10 10.85
CA LEU A 583 -23.81 -16.52 9.53
C LEU A 583 -22.43 -17.15 9.63
N VAL A 584 -22.22 -18.32 9.04
CA VAL A 584 -20.90 -18.96 9.01
C VAL A 584 -20.64 -19.50 7.61
N CYS A 585 -19.48 -19.17 7.05
CA CYS A 585 -19.02 -19.67 5.74
C CYS A 585 -17.52 -19.97 5.73
N LEU A 586 -17.10 -20.74 4.76
CA LEU A 586 -15.70 -20.94 4.40
C LEU A 586 -15.40 -20.25 3.08
N VAL A 587 -14.22 -19.66 2.98
CA VAL A 587 -13.70 -19.06 1.76
C VAL A 587 -12.34 -19.69 1.45
N HIS A 588 -12.15 -20.09 0.19
CA HIS A 588 -10.86 -20.49 -0.36
C HIS A 588 -10.35 -19.42 -1.31
N ILE A 589 -9.06 -19.08 -1.20
CA ILE A 589 -8.32 -18.22 -2.12
C ILE A 589 -6.96 -18.86 -2.36
N GLY A 590 -6.77 -19.49 -3.51
CA GLY A 590 -5.53 -20.22 -3.77
C GLY A 590 -5.52 -21.00 -5.06
N GLY A 591 -4.92 -22.19 -5.06
CA GLY A 591 -4.80 -23.06 -6.23
C GLY A 591 -6.12 -23.62 -6.74
N SER A 592 -6.23 -23.80 -8.06
CA SER A 592 -7.44 -24.31 -8.71
C SER A 592 -7.71 -25.81 -8.49
N GLY A 593 -6.84 -26.52 -7.78
CA GLY A 593 -7.02 -27.93 -7.45
C GLY A 593 -8.00 -28.22 -6.30
N VAL A 594 -8.69 -27.21 -5.76
CA VAL A 594 -9.67 -27.36 -4.68
C VAL A 594 -10.96 -27.97 -5.23
N ASP A 595 -11.55 -28.91 -4.49
CA ASP A 595 -12.93 -29.36 -4.69
C ASP A 595 -13.85 -28.54 -3.75
N PRO A 596 -14.66 -27.60 -4.27
CA PRO A 596 -15.47 -26.71 -3.45
C PRO A 596 -16.57 -27.46 -2.68
N SER A 597 -17.01 -28.61 -3.15
CA SER A 597 -18.02 -29.44 -2.48
C SER A 597 -17.53 -30.01 -1.15
N THR A 598 -16.21 -30.11 -0.96
CA THR A 598 -15.58 -30.62 0.27
C THR A 598 -15.26 -29.54 1.29
N LEU A 599 -15.38 -28.27 0.93
CA LEU A 599 -15.00 -27.15 1.83
C LEU A 599 -15.78 -27.22 3.15
N ALA A 600 -17.09 -27.36 3.10
CA ALA A 600 -17.90 -27.42 4.31
C ALA A 600 -17.51 -28.55 5.25
N GLY A 601 -17.07 -29.70 4.69
CA GLY A 601 -16.60 -30.87 5.44
C GLY A 601 -15.27 -30.67 6.18
N GLN A 602 -14.57 -29.55 5.94
CA GLN A 602 -13.34 -29.23 6.68
C GLN A 602 -13.60 -28.73 8.12
N VAL A 603 -14.85 -28.40 8.44
CA VAL A 603 -15.26 -27.90 9.76
C VAL A 603 -16.13 -28.95 10.46
N ALA A 604 -15.75 -29.33 11.68
CA ALA A 604 -16.53 -30.22 12.52
C ALA A 604 -17.54 -29.46 13.40
N ASP A 605 -17.13 -28.29 13.91
CA ASP A 605 -18.00 -27.39 14.70
C ASP A 605 -17.51 -25.95 14.59
N ALA A 606 -18.46 -25.00 14.57
CA ALA A 606 -18.17 -23.58 14.58
C ALA A 606 -19.33 -22.84 15.26
N SER A 607 -19.13 -22.40 16.50
CA SER A 607 -20.22 -21.91 17.34
C SER A 607 -19.79 -20.77 18.27
N TRP A 608 -20.72 -19.84 18.48
CA TRP A 608 -20.63 -18.82 19.53
C TRP A 608 -20.94 -19.45 20.87
N GLN A 609 -20.14 -19.13 21.90
CA GLN A 609 -20.32 -19.62 23.25
C GLN A 609 -21.11 -18.62 24.10
N GLU A 610 -21.64 -19.06 25.24
CA GLU A 610 -22.43 -18.21 26.15
C GLU A 610 -21.65 -17.03 26.72
N ASP A 611 -20.33 -17.20 26.92
CA ASP A 611 -19.42 -16.15 27.40
C ASP A 611 -19.03 -15.13 26.30
N GLY A 612 -19.62 -15.29 25.11
CA GLY A 612 -19.33 -14.45 23.96
C GLY A 612 -18.04 -14.80 23.21
N SER A 613 -17.32 -15.85 23.59
CA SER A 613 -16.20 -16.40 22.79
C SER A 613 -16.72 -17.13 21.55
N PHE A 614 -15.83 -17.46 20.62
CA PHE A 614 -16.15 -18.26 19.44
C PHE A 614 -15.24 -19.46 19.38
N ARG A 615 -15.80 -20.66 19.24
CA ARG A 615 -15.06 -21.91 19.10
C ARG A 615 -15.19 -22.44 17.69
N LEU A 616 -14.05 -22.79 17.10
CA LEU A 616 -13.93 -23.49 15.83
C LEU A 616 -13.20 -24.82 16.04
N THR A 617 -13.77 -25.91 15.57
CA THR A 617 -13.10 -27.22 15.49
C THR A 617 -13.05 -27.67 14.05
N TRP A 618 -11.85 -27.88 13.54
CA TRP A 618 -11.62 -28.43 12.21
C TRP A 618 -11.89 -29.94 12.19
N SER A 619 -12.14 -30.50 11.04
CA SER A 619 -12.43 -31.95 10.89
C SER A 619 -11.28 -32.88 11.28
N ASP A 620 -10.05 -32.37 11.36
CA ASP A 620 -8.89 -33.13 11.87
C ASP A 620 -8.77 -33.09 13.41
N GLY A 621 -9.71 -32.46 14.10
CA GLY A 621 -9.75 -32.32 15.55
C GLY A 621 -8.96 -31.13 16.11
N SER A 622 -8.23 -30.39 15.28
CA SER A 622 -7.60 -29.15 15.73
C SER A 622 -8.65 -28.07 16.02
N SER A 623 -8.44 -27.23 17.04
CA SER A 623 -9.40 -26.20 17.43
C SER A 623 -8.77 -24.85 17.63
N VAL A 624 -9.59 -23.80 17.47
CA VAL A 624 -9.27 -22.40 17.72
C VAL A 624 -10.34 -21.81 18.62
N ASP A 625 -9.95 -21.38 19.80
CA ASP A 625 -10.81 -20.62 20.71
C ASP A 625 -10.50 -19.12 20.58
N VAL A 626 -11.49 -18.36 20.11
CA VAL A 626 -11.37 -16.91 19.93
C VAL A 626 -12.07 -16.21 21.10
N PRO A 627 -11.35 -15.45 21.94
CA PRO A 627 -11.93 -14.82 23.12
C PRO A 627 -12.99 -13.79 22.76
N PRO A 628 -13.86 -13.39 23.69
CA PRO A 628 -14.77 -12.28 23.50
C PRO A 628 -13.98 -10.99 23.20
N LEU A 629 -14.59 -10.06 22.48
CA LEU A 629 -14.00 -8.74 22.29
C LEU A 629 -13.89 -8.04 23.64
N PRO A 630 -12.83 -7.26 23.89
CA PRO A 630 -12.78 -6.39 25.03
C PRO A 630 -14.00 -5.45 25.03
N GLU A 631 -14.48 -5.09 26.20
CA GLU A 631 -15.49 -4.02 26.32
C GLU A 631 -15.00 -2.78 25.58
N GLU A 632 -15.91 -2.03 24.97
CA GLU A 632 -15.60 -0.89 24.12
C GLU A 632 -14.48 -0.04 24.74
N GLN A 633 -13.40 0.15 24.01
CA GLN A 633 -12.37 1.09 24.43
C GLN A 633 -12.97 2.50 24.33
N ALA A 634 -13.60 2.92 25.40
CA ALA A 634 -14.01 4.30 25.58
C ALA A 634 -12.77 5.18 25.41
N GLU A 635 -12.81 6.03 24.40
CA GLU A 635 -11.95 7.19 24.13
C GLU A 635 -10.53 7.14 24.74
N ARG A 636 -9.56 6.74 23.92
CA ARG A 636 -8.16 7.11 24.16
C ARG A 636 -7.72 8.22 23.22
#